data_64d66138badf9c3b70bb3788a84a0362
#
_entry.id   64d66138badf9c3b70bb3788a84a0362
#
_cell.length_a   1.000
_cell.length_b   1.000
_cell.length_c   1.000
_cell.angle_alpha   90.00
_cell.angle_beta   90.00
_cell.angle_gamma   90.00
#
_symmetry.space_group_name_H-M   'P 1'
#
loop_
_entity.id
_entity.type
_entity.pdbx_description
1 polymer ?
#
loop_
_entity_poly.entity_id
_entity_poly.type
_entity_poly.pdbx_seq_one_letter_code
_entity_poly.pdbx_strand_id
1 'polypeptide(L)'
;MRFSDRRLFWLAVALVSSNPASAQINEQPRAPARGPDAPRPDEAATAPEPDGDIVPEAELNSALPPLSDDLNAPLEPMIEAGPTPAPLPLPNTSTPAPQVGEALPPAGPEDPQLAQPLEPLGGFNSQPLVVADLADQQGTEVKYDVVVNGLDAVNLDEQWRALSTLEEEDGEADNAFQVAQRAREDERLAVRLLRSLGYYDATASSAVEQIPNSTRLRATINATPGRLYTLSSVTVRANPTTPPNLVERELPIKVGDPIDAARIQGAEANVRLRLPQLGYPFVEVGERDILLEDVGPRAVGAYTLPVDTGPRSSFGVLRTEGDPVFGLDHLNVFPRFRPGELYDVRRTDELRDALVATSLFSSVAVEPVRTGRPGPDGTEQVDLLVRQTRGPARSLNAEGGYETGRGIRLQGQWQHRNLFPPEGALIVNGVAGTLEQGLSLAFRRQNAGRRDRTVQLTAQANRSSIDAFEAFTFTLAGRISSDSTPIWQKPFTYAFGAELIGTNEDVFDFARNERRRRTFGIAAVPVQAQWDRSDDLLNPTRGFRIRANVSPEASVRSGVRPYVRTMLEGTAYYPVGDKIVIAGRARAGSILGIDRDELAPSRRYYGGGGGSVRGYGFQRLGPFEPVSSLVPDEEGEIDVADLRPIGGRSLNEFALEARYRFGNFGIVPFIDAGNSYSSSTPRLSDLRFGAGIGARYYTNFGPLRIDVATPLNPREGDSRIALYISIGQAF
;
A
#
# COMPACT_ATOMS: atom_id res chain seq x y z
N MET A 1 5.75 -47.34 -23.72
CA MET A 1 5.08 -48.17 -22.68
C MET A 1 5.68 -47.93 -21.31
N ARG A 2 4.84 -47.69 -20.31
CA ARG A 2 5.03 -47.51 -18.84
C ARG A 2 5.44 -46.14 -18.36
N PHE A 3 4.43 -45.41 -17.99
CA PHE A 3 3.88 -44.92 -16.70
C PHE A 3 4.72 -45.24 -15.46
N SER A 4 5.05 -44.22 -14.73
CA SER A 4 4.81 -44.10 -13.28
C SER A 4 5.08 -42.67 -12.88
N ASP A 5 4.13 -41.93 -12.58
CA ASP A 5 3.32 -41.83 -11.37
C ASP A 5 3.85 -40.86 -10.30
N ARG A 6 3.00 -39.82 -10.12
CA ARG A 6 2.50 -39.30 -8.85
C ARG A 6 3.35 -38.36 -7.99
N ARG A 7 2.68 -37.21 -7.82
CA ARG A 7 2.62 -36.37 -6.62
C ARG A 7 3.70 -35.34 -6.45
N LEU A 8 3.27 -34.06 -6.59
CA LEU A 8 3.24 -33.17 -5.41
C LEU A 8 2.68 -31.79 -5.84
N PHE A 9 1.51 -31.49 -5.33
CA PHE A 9 1.00 -30.13 -5.22
C PHE A 9 1.91 -29.37 -4.27
N TRP A 10 2.60 -28.32 -4.76
CA TRP A 10 3.15 -27.28 -3.93
C TRP A 10 3.03 -25.93 -4.61
N LEU A 11 2.68 -24.95 -3.80
CA LEU A 11 2.48 -23.53 -4.09
C LEU A 11 3.50 -22.98 -5.09
N ALA A 12 3.02 -22.50 -6.23
CA ALA A 12 3.82 -21.72 -7.15
C ALA A 12 3.85 -20.26 -6.69
N VAL A 13 4.99 -19.80 -6.25
CA VAL A 13 5.32 -18.37 -6.16
C VAL A 13 6.00 -17.99 -7.46
N ALA A 14 5.31 -17.25 -8.29
CA ALA A 14 5.78 -16.92 -9.63
C ALA A 14 6.72 -15.71 -9.63
N LEU A 15 7.77 -15.83 -10.39
CA LEU A 15 8.72 -14.76 -10.67
C LEU A 15 8.45 -14.14 -12.04
N VAL A 16 8.27 -12.82 -11.99
CA VAL A 16 8.17 -11.97 -13.17
C VAL A 16 9.48 -12.03 -13.94
N SER A 17 9.41 -12.33 -15.24
CA SER A 17 10.54 -12.13 -16.14
C SER A 17 10.84 -10.64 -16.23
N SER A 18 11.72 -10.17 -15.42
CA SER A 18 12.16 -8.79 -15.43
C SER A 18 13.26 -8.59 -16.45
N ASN A 19 13.02 -7.71 -17.39
CA ASN A 19 14.08 -6.74 -17.66
C ASN A 19 14.43 -6.07 -16.32
N PRO A 20 15.71 -5.80 -16.01
CA PRO A 20 16.09 -5.29 -14.70
C PRO A 20 15.69 -3.82 -14.55
N ALA A 21 14.47 -3.61 -14.14
CA ALA A 21 14.03 -2.40 -13.51
C ALA A 21 13.27 -2.87 -12.26
N SER A 22 14.06 -3.29 -11.26
CA SER A 22 13.53 -3.72 -9.97
C SER A 22 12.98 -2.51 -9.25
N ALA A 23 11.67 -2.31 -9.32
CA ALA A 23 10.98 -1.59 -8.28
C ALA A 23 10.88 -2.54 -7.09
N GLN A 24 11.74 -2.37 -6.09
CA GLN A 24 11.53 -2.99 -4.79
C GLN A 24 10.30 -2.35 -4.16
N ILE A 25 9.26 -3.13 -4.05
CA ILE A 25 8.10 -2.79 -3.21
C ILE A 25 8.49 -3.18 -1.80
N ASN A 26 8.77 -2.18 -0.97
CA ASN A 26 8.74 -2.34 0.47
C ASN A 26 7.26 -2.28 0.85
N GLU A 27 6.73 -3.38 1.34
CA GLU A 27 5.33 -3.51 1.75
C GLU A 27 4.99 -2.55 2.88
N GLN A 28 4.14 -1.58 2.57
CA GLN A 28 3.10 -1.14 3.48
C GLN A 28 1.80 -1.07 2.67
N PRO A 29 0.68 -1.59 3.18
CA PRO A 29 -0.56 -1.66 2.43
C PRO A 29 -1.13 -0.26 2.21
N ARG A 30 -1.14 0.20 0.96
CA ARG A 30 -1.94 1.36 0.55
C ARG A 30 -3.27 0.89 0.01
N ALA A 31 -4.33 1.40 0.61
CA ALA A 31 -5.66 1.37 0.05
C ALA A 31 -5.71 2.11 -1.30
N PRO A 32 -6.58 1.69 -2.23
CA PRO A 32 -6.69 2.31 -3.54
C PRO A 32 -7.13 3.77 -3.41
N ALA A 33 -6.50 4.64 -4.20
CA ALA A 33 -6.91 6.03 -4.33
C ALA A 33 -8.37 6.07 -4.82
N ARG A 34 -9.27 6.46 -3.93
CA ARG A 34 -10.63 6.85 -4.29
C ARG A 34 -10.58 8.28 -4.79
N GLY A 35 -11.37 8.56 -5.80
CA GLY A 35 -11.66 9.92 -6.24
C GLY A 35 -12.29 10.76 -5.12
N PRO A 36 -12.41 12.09 -5.33
CA PRO A 36 -12.70 13.04 -4.26
C PRO A 36 -14.16 13.04 -3.87
N ASP A 37 -14.71 12.00 -3.25
CA ASP A 37 -16.01 12.07 -2.60
C ASP A 37 -16.35 10.73 -1.93
N ALA A 38 -15.93 10.58 -0.67
CA ALA A 38 -16.67 9.90 0.41
C ALA A 38 -15.84 9.90 1.70
N PRO A 39 -16.38 10.33 2.83
CA PRO A 39 -15.73 10.23 4.13
C PRO A 39 -15.65 8.77 4.58
N ARG A 40 -14.51 8.38 5.14
CA ARG A 40 -14.37 7.11 5.86
C ARG A 40 -14.94 7.26 7.26
N PRO A 41 -15.68 6.27 7.76
CA PRO A 41 -15.84 6.09 9.19
C PRO A 41 -14.58 5.39 9.77
N ASP A 42 -14.26 5.75 11.03
CA ASP A 42 -13.29 5.14 11.94
C ASP A 42 -11.81 5.52 11.79
N GLU A 43 -11.46 6.65 12.38
CA GLU A 43 -10.33 6.77 13.29
C GLU A 43 -10.85 7.42 14.59
N ALA A 44 -11.04 6.58 15.58
CA ALA A 44 -11.24 7.05 16.94
C ALA A 44 -10.00 7.82 17.37
N ALA A 45 -10.18 9.07 17.79
CA ALA A 45 -9.15 9.90 18.38
C ALA A 45 -8.55 9.17 19.58
N THR A 46 -7.33 8.67 19.46
CA THR A 46 -6.51 8.30 20.60
C THR A 46 -6.21 9.57 21.38
N ALA A 47 -6.54 9.54 22.66
CA ALA A 47 -6.14 10.56 23.61
C ALA A 47 -4.61 10.74 23.60
N PRO A 48 -4.07 11.93 23.89
CA PRO A 48 -2.63 12.14 23.94
C PRO A 48 -2.03 11.23 25.00
N GLU A 49 -1.07 10.42 24.61
CA GLU A 49 -0.24 9.66 25.54
C GLU A 49 0.54 10.63 26.43
N PRO A 50 0.66 10.34 27.74
CA PRO A 50 1.51 11.13 28.61
C PRO A 50 2.97 10.92 28.19
N ASP A 51 3.68 12.01 27.92
CA ASP A 51 5.13 12.02 27.73
C ASP A 51 5.84 11.47 28.99
N GLY A 52 6.38 10.28 28.85
CA GLY A 52 7.23 9.65 29.87
C GLY A 52 7.42 8.17 29.51
N ASP A 53 8.65 7.78 29.26
CA ASP A 53 9.01 6.38 29.08
C ASP A 53 8.51 5.55 30.25
N ILE A 54 7.60 4.62 29.99
CA ILE A 54 7.01 3.73 31.02
C ILE A 54 8.07 2.79 31.62
N VAL A 55 9.22 2.62 30.93
CA VAL A 55 10.38 1.87 31.43
C VAL A 55 11.64 2.67 31.12
N PRO A 56 12.51 2.99 32.10
CA PRO A 56 13.79 3.67 31.86
C PRO A 56 14.69 2.84 30.93
N GLU A 57 15.39 3.50 30.00
CA GLU A 57 16.30 2.85 29.02
C GLU A 57 17.36 1.94 29.68
N ALA A 58 17.72 2.21 30.95
CA ALA A 58 18.64 1.39 31.73
C ALA A 58 18.07 0.03 32.13
N GLU A 59 16.74 -0.11 32.25
CA GLU A 59 16.06 -1.39 32.52
C GLU A 59 15.82 -2.22 31.25
N LEU A 60 15.63 -1.55 30.13
CA LEU A 60 15.43 -2.22 28.83
C LEU A 60 16.71 -2.93 28.34
N ASN A 61 17.87 -2.47 28.75
CA ASN A 61 19.18 -3.00 28.36
C ASN A 61 19.80 -3.93 29.42
N SER A 62 19.10 -4.24 30.50
CA SER A 62 19.57 -5.22 31.47
C SER A 62 19.46 -6.62 30.88
N ALA A 63 20.54 -7.41 30.90
CA ALA A 63 20.52 -8.79 30.44
C ALA A 63 19.52 -9.58 31.28
N LEU A 64 18.52 -10.18 30.64
CA LEU A 64 17.59 -11.08 31.30
C LEU A 64 18.37 -12.24 31.93
N PRO A 65 18.06 -12.65 33.16
CA PRO A 65 18.68 -13.81 33.77
C PRO A 65 18.40 -15.07 32.93
N PRO A 66 19.31 -16.03 32.85
CA PRO A 66 19.10 -17.24 32.07
C PRO A 66 17.86 -17.99 32.58
N LEU A 67 16.96 -18.34 31.66
CA LEU A 67 15.78 -19.14 31.96
C LEU A 67 16.24 -20.51 32.50
N SER A 68 15.66 -20.94 33.62
CA SER A 68 15.84 -22.29 34.14
C SER A 68 15.22 -23.33 33.20
N ASP A 69 15.92 -24.35 32.82
CA ASP A 69 15.42 -25.47 32.02
C ASP A 69 14.40 -26.37 32.78
N ASP A 70 14.19 -26.12 34.07
CA ASP A 70 13.20 -26.84 34.89
C ASP A 70 11.88 -26.08 35.00
N LEU A 71 10.89 -26.47 34.22
CA LEU A 71 9.53 -25.89 34.20
C LEU A 71 8.74 -26.08 35.52
N ASN A 72 9.23 -26.90 36.47
CA ASN A 72 8.60 -27.16 37.76
C ASN A 72 9.36 -26.55 38.96
N ALA A 73 10.38 -25.74 38.72
CA ALA A 73 11.10 -25.07 39.79
C ALA A 73 10.17 -24.10 40.55
N PRO A 74 10.20 -24.03 41.89
CA PRO A 74 9.40 -23.07 42.63
C PRO A 74 9.82 -21.66 42.27
N LEU A 75 8.86 -20.77 42.06
CA LEU A 75 9.09 -19.34 41.80
C LEU A 75 9.88 -18.70 42.95
N GLU A 76 10.95 -18.00 42.62
CA GLU A 76 11.69 -17.23 43.60
C GLU A 76 10.78 -16.14 44.24
N PRO A 77 10.88 -15.89 45.55
CA PRO A 77 10.07 -14.85 46.18
C PRO A 77 10.43 -13.46 45.63
N MET A 78 9.39 -12.67 45.28
CA MET A 78 9.58 -11.29 44.87
C MET A 78 10.34 -10.50 45.95
N ILE A 79 11.43 -9.87 45.57
CA ILE A 79 12.19 -8.96 46.42
C ILE A 79 11.29 -7.75 46.72
N GLU A 80 11.03 -7.48 48.00
CA GLU A 80 10.28 -6.32 48.43
C GLU A 80 10.94 -5.03 47.88
N ALA A 81 10.14 -4.17 47.27
CA ALA A 81 10.58 -2.87 46.77
C ALA A 81 11.19 -2.04 47.90
N GLY A 82 12.38 -1.53 47.68
CA GLY A 82 13.08 -0.67 48.59
C GLY A 82 12.30 0.62 48.95
N PRO A 83 12.72 1.37 49.96
CA PRO A 83 11.90 2.44 50.53
C PRO A 83 11.59 3.55 49.53
N THR A 84 10.32 3.91 49.50
CA THR A 84 9.73 4.99 48.71
C THR A 84 10.56 6.28 48.85
N PRO A 85 11.00 6.94 47.78
CA PRO A 85 11.67 8.23 47.86
C PRO A 85 10.71 9.29 48.42
N ALA A 86 11.24 10.14 49.31
CA ALA A 86 10.52 11.25 49.95
C ALA A 86 9.94 12.21 48.88
N PRO A 87 8.77 12.82 49.12
CA PRO A 87 8.17 13.75 48.20
C PRO A 87 9.03 15.00 48.00
N LEU A 88 9.24 15.38 46.75
CA LEU A 88 9.91 16.62 46.39
C LEU A 88 9.15 17.85 46.92
N PRO A 89 9.84 18.92 47.36
CA PRO A 89 9.17 20.11 47.84
C PRO A 89 8.45 20.85 46.69
N LEU A 90 7.18 21.20 46.93
CA LEU A 90 6.38 22.04 46.06
C LEU A 90 7.02 23.45 45.92
N PRO A 91 6.97 24.05 44.73
CA PRO A 91 7.44 25.43 44.58
C PRO A 91 6.53 26.42 45.35
N ASN A 92 7.14 27.24 46.19
CA ASN A 92 6.48 28.33 46.85
C ASN A 92 6.02 29.40 45.84
N THR A 93 4.74 29.37 45.49
CA THR A 93 4.07 30.55 44.92
C THR A 93 3.24 31.20 46.02
N SER A 94 3.81 32.21 46.63
CA SER A 94 3.08 33.15 47.50
C SER A 94 2.22 34.08 46.67
N THR A 95 0.94 33.72 46.49
CA THR A 95 -0.09 34.62 46.04
C THR A 95 -0.75 35.21 47.27
N PRO A 96 -0.91 36.56 47.41
CA PRO A 96 -1.55 37.14 48.59
C PRO A 96 -3.01 36.78 48.62
N ALA A 97 -3.50 36.42 49.82
CA ALA A 97 -4.92 36.11 50.05
C ALA A 97 -5.81 37.33 49.76
N PRO A 98 -6.97 37.14 49.11
CA PRO A 98 -7.97 38.19 48.98
C PRO A 98 -8.59 38.52 50.35
N GLN A 99 -8.72 39.83 50.58
CA GLN A 99 -9.30 40.38 51.82
C GLN A 99 -10.75 39.93 51.94
N VAL A 100 -11.09 39.42 53.11
CA VAL A 100 -12.47 39.13 53.56
C VAL A 100 -13.20 40.45 53.73
N GLY A 101 -14.29 40.62 53.00
CA GLY A 101 -15.14 41.79 53.12
C GLY A 101 -16.38 41.77 52.27
N GLU A 102 -17.21 40.71 52.39
CA GLU A 102 -18.64 40.81 52.08
C GLU A 102 -19.40 39.76 52.91
N ALA A 103 -20.34 40.26 53.67
CA ALA A 103 -21.17 39.46 54.54
C ALA A 103 -22.09 38.54 53.74
N LEU A 104 -22.01 37.24 54.00
CA LEU A 104 -22.96 36.26 53.45
C LEU A 104 -24.41 36.65 53.85
N PRO A 105 -25.39 36.46 52.93
CA PRO A 105 -26.79 36.65 53.27
C PRO A 105 -27.20 35.71 54.41
N PRO A 106 -28.16 36.10 55.29
CA PRO A 106 -28.56 35.29 56.40
C PRO A 106 -29.08 33.93 55.97
N ALA A 107 -28.59 32.87 56.65
CA ALA A 107 -29.06 31.51 56.45
C ALA A 107 -30.58 31.43 56.56
N GLY A 108 -31.23 30.77 55.62
CA GLY A 108 -32.65 30.43 55.70
C GLY A 108 -32.94 29.55 56.95
N PRO A 109 -34.20 29.36 57.30
CA PRO A 109 -34.56 28.63 58.52
C PRO A 109 -33.90 27.23 58.49
N GLU A 110 -33.15 26.93 59.54
CA GLU A 110 -32.52 25.62 59.75
C GLU A 110 -33.59 24.54 59.77
N ASP A 111 -33.40 23.49 58.96
CA ASP A 111 -34.24 22.31 58.96
C ASP A 111 -34.26 21.67 60.37
N PRO A 112 -35.39 21.51 61.04
CA PRO A 112 -35.45 20.95 62.36
C PRO A 112 -34.87 19.53 62.49
N GLN A 113 -34.71 18.82 61.40
CA GLN A 113 -34.05 17.49 61.34
C GLN A 113 -32.55 17.55 61.51
N LEU A 114 -31.89 18.68 61.22
CA LEU A 114 -30.46 18.85 61.39
C LEU A 114 -30.04 19.18 62.84
N ALA A 115 -31.02 19.51 63.69
CA ALA A 115 -30.81 19.80 65.11
C ALA A 115 -30.90 18.55 66.03
N GLN A 116 -31.18 17.39 65.47
CA GLN A 116 -31.20 16.16 66.27
C GLN A 116 -29.79 15.61 66.42
N PRO A 117 -29.37 15.25 67.66
CA PRO A 117 -28.09 14.60 67.84
C PRO A 117 -28.00 13.30 67.04
N LEU A 118 -26.97 13.09 66.26
CA LEU A 118 -26.67 11.83 65.57
C LEU A 118 -26.63 10.70 66.62
N GLU A 119 -27.33 9.59 66.34
CA GLU A 119 -27.25 8.41 67.23
C GLU A 119 -25.80 7.95 67.38
N PRO A 120 -25.43 7.53 68.61
CA PRO A 120 -24.06 7.07 68.86
C PRO A 120 -23.71 5.89 67.94
N LEU A 121 -22.54 5.93 67.31
CA LEU A 121 -22.01 4.87 66.42
C LEU A 121 -22.06 3.46 67.02
N GLY A 122 -22.12 3.32 68.36
CA GLY A 122 -22.29 2.06 69.08
C GLY A 122 -23.66 1.38 68.94
N GLY A 123 -24.69 2.08 68.43
CA GLY A 123 -26.00 1.50 68.10
C GLY A 123 -26.16 0.98 66.68
N PHE A 124 -25.18 1.23 65.82
CA PHE A 124 -25.20 0.69 64.48
C PHE A 124 -24.92 -0.81 64.52
N ASN A 125 -25.92 -1.60 64.18
CA ASN A 125 -25.75 -3.04 64.02
C ASN A 125 -24.89 -3.33 62.78
N SER A 126 -23.58 -3.50 63.02
CA SER A 126 -22.61 -3.85 62.01
C SER A 126 -22.52 -5.36 61.74
N GLN A 127 -23.54 -6.13 62.10
CA GLN A 127 -23.61 -7.49 61.61
C GLN A 127 -23.67 -7.46 60.08
N PRO A 128 -22.69 -8.05 59.36
CA PRO A 128 -22.84 -8.22 57.93
C PRO A 128 -24.18 -8.91 57.68
N LEU A 129 -24.99 -8.34 56.80
CA LEU A 129 -26.10 -9.11 56.25
C LEU A 129 -25.48 -10.42 55.77
N VAL A 130 -25.77 -11.51 56.48
CA VAL A 130 -25.48 -12.86 55.99
C VAL A 130 -26.34 -12.99 54.75
N VAL A 131 -25.80 -12.58 53.64
CA VAL A 131 -26.30 -12.99 52.33
C VAL A 131 -26.06 -14.49 52.33
N ALA A 132 -27.12 -15.25 52.69
CA ALA A 132 -27.12 -16.68 52.58
C ALA A 132 -26.54 -17.03 51.20
N ASP A 133 -25.60 -17.97 51.17
CA ASP A 133 -24.95 -18.53 50.04
C ASP A 133 -25.77 -18.45 48.72
N LEU A 134 -25.64 -17.35 47.99
CA LEU A 134 -26.02 -17.25 46.58
C LEU A 134 -24.83 -17.60 45.68
N ALA A 135 -23.75 -18.12 46.29
CA ALA A 135 -22.54 -18.45 45.58
C ALA A 135 -22.61 -19.77 44.77
N ASP A 136 -23.74 -20.52 44.84
CA ASP A 136 -23.87 -21.80 44.15
C ASP A 136 -25.14 -21.95 43.30
N GLN A 137 -25.80 -20.84 42.95
CA GLN A 137 -26.69 -20.90 41.79
C GLN A 137 -25.84 -20.55 40.57
N GLN A 138 -25.31 -21.58 39.90
CA GLN A 138 -24.93 -21.50 38.49
C GLN A 138 -26.08 -20.78 37.77
N GLY A 139 -25.83 -19.54 37.37
CA GLY A 139 -26.85 -18.69 36.77
C GLY A 139 -27.42 -19.43 35.56
N THR A 140 -28.70 -19.67 35.57
CA THR A 140 -29.40 -20.23 34.42
C THR A 140 -29.27 -19.17 33.34
N GLU A 141 -28.44 -19.41 32.30
CA GLU A 141 -28.31 -18.52 31.14
C GLU A 141 -29.71 -18.09 30.70
N VAL A 142 -29.95 -16.82 30.69
CA VAL A 142 -31.24 -16.24 30.33
C VAL A 142 -31.15 -15.76 28.89
N LYS A 143 -32.04 -16.31 28.05
CA LYS A 143 -32.19 -15.85 26.67
C LYS A 143 -33.19 -14.71 26.59
N TYR A 144 -32.88 -13.72 25.73
CA TYR A 144 -33.78 -12.58 25.57
C TYR A 144 -33.91 -12.17 24.10
N ASP A 145 -35.01 -11.50 23.79
CA ASP A 145 -35.30 -10.90 22.49
C ASP A 145 -35.20 -9.38 22.64
N VAL A 146 -34.62 -8.72 21.65
CA VAL A 146 -34.42 -7.26 21.61
C VAL A 146 -35.47 -6.64 20.70
N VAL A 147 -36.17 -5.61 21.19
CA VAL A 147 -37.13 -4.81 20.43
C VAL A 147 -36.76 -3.35 20.56
N VAL A 148 -36.57 -2.68 19.42
CA VAL A 148 -36.26 -1.25 19.38
C VAL A 148 -37.32 -0.52 18.61
N ASN A 149 -37.82 0.56 19.19
CA ASN A 149 -38.85 1.39 18.61
C ASN A 149 -38.39 2.84 18.50
N GLY A 150 -38.71 3.51 17.38
CA GLY A 150 -38.51 4.93 17.18
C GLY A 150 -37.17 5.33 16.59
N LEU A 151 -36.22 4.40 16.38
CA LEU A 151 -34.94 4.66 15.70
C LEU A 151 -35.03 4.47 14.19
N ASP A 152 -35.89 3.62 13.71
CA ASP A 152 -36.17 3.36 12.30
C ASP A 152 -36.63 4.62 11.54
N ALA A 153 -37.42 5.46 12.16
CA ALA A 153 -37.93 6.71 11.60
C ALA A 153 -36.80 7.71 11.21
N VAL A 154 -35.64 7.56 11.83
CA VAL A 154 -34.43 8.41 11.61
C VAL A 154 -33.23 7.63 11.07
N ASN A 155 -33.45 6.40 10.59
CA ASN A 155 -32.43 5.50 10.03
C ASN A 155 -31.26 5.21 10.98
N LEU A 156 -31.49 5.09 12.26
CA LEU A 156 -30.48 4.76 13.28
C LEU A 156 -30.55 3.31 13.76
N ASP A 157 -31.49 2.50 13.30
CA ASP A 157 -31.67 1.13 13.77
C ASP A 157 -30.42 0.26 13.53
N GLU A 158 -29.86 0.27 12.32
CA GLU A 158 -28.65 -0.50 12.01
C GLU A 158 -27.43 -0.03 12.80
N GLN A 159 -27.26 1.30 12.96
CA GLN A 159 -26.14 1.84 13.71
C GLN A 159 -26.27 1.56 15.21
N TRP A 160 -27.49 1.62 15.75
CA TRP A 160 -27.76 1.27 17.13
C TRP A 160 -27.44 -0.21 17.37
N ARG A 161 -27.93 -1.13 16.51
CA ARG A 161 -27.67 -2.56 16.63
C ARG A 161 -26.19 -2.88 16.59
N ALA A 162 -25.42 -2.20 15.73
CA ALA A 162 -23.98 -2.40 15.62
C ALA A 162 -23.18 -1.96 16.87
N LEU A 163 -23.78 -1.14 17.75
CA LEU A 163 -23.14 -0.59 18.95
C LEU A 163 -23.84 -1.03 20.24
N SER A 164 -24.94 -1.80 20.14
CA SER A 164 -25.79 -2.23 21.21
C SER A 164 -25.13 -3.34 22.03
N THR A 165 -25.14 -3.17 23.36
CA THR A 165 -24.69 -4.22 24.28
C THR A 165 -25.73 -5.34 24.43
N LEU A 166 -27.00 -5.10 24.07
CA LEU A 166 -28.05 -6.12 24.03
C LEU A 166 -27.89 -7.06 22.82
N GLU A 167 -27.26 -6.62 21.73
CA GLU A 167 -27.01 -7.45 20.55
C GLU A 167 -25.68 -8.24 20.68
N GLU A 168 -24.88 -8.01 21.73
CA GLU A 168 -23.72 -8.85 22.05
C GLU A 168 -24.20 -10.23 22.56
N GLU A 169 -23.38 -11.27 22.36
CA GLU A 169 -23.61 -12.64 22.83
C GLU A 169 -24.96 -13.27 22.36
N ASP A 170 -25.41 -12.91 21.14
CA ASP A 170 -26.57 -13.53 20.46
C ASP A 170 -27.87 -13.60 21.32
N GLY A 171 -28.08 -12.64 22.21
CA GLY A 171 -29.27 -12.57 23.06
C GLY A 171 -29.24 -13.52 24.27
N GLU A 172 -28.06 -13.80 24.80
CA GLU A 172 -27.84 -14.60 26.02
C GLU A 172 -27.20 -13.71 27.11
N ALA A 173 -27.49 -14.00 28.35
CA ALA A 173 -26.94 -13.33 29.53
C ALA A 173 -26.93 -14.25 30.75
N ASP A 174 -26.03 -14.02 31.69
CA ASP A 174 -25.93 -14.84 32.92
C ASP A 174 -27.18 -14.74 33.82
N ASN A 175 -27.86 -13.60 33.79
CA ASN A 175 -29.07 -13.36 34.61
C ASN A 175 -29.89 -12.17 34.09
N ALA A 176 -31.10 -12.03 34.58
CA ALA A 176 -32.02 -10.94 34.24
C ALA A 176 -31.52 -9.53 34.64
N PHE A 177 -30.66 -9.44 35.66
CA PHE A 177 -30.09 -8.17 36.09
C PHE A 177 -29.08 -7.65 35.03
N GLN A 178 -28.30 -8.54 34.43
CA GLN A 178 -27.38 -8.19 33.36
C GLN A 178 -28.13 -7.70 32.11
N VAL A 179 -29.27 -8.34 31.76
CA VAL A 179 -30.13 -7.86 30.67
C VAL A 179 -30.66 -6.46 30.97
N ALA A 180 -31.09 -6.20 32.21
CA ALA A 180 -31.55 -4.87 32.61
C ALA A 180 -30.43 -3.81 32.60
N GLN A 181 -29.23 -4.19 32.95
CA GLN A 181 -28.04 -3.31 32.87
C GLN A 181 -27.73 -2.94 31.41
N ARG A 182 -27.64 -3.93 30.52
CA ARG A 182 -27.46 -3.73 29.09
C ARG A 182 -28.56 -2.84 28.49
N ALA A 183 -29.79 -3.08 28.86
CA ALA A 183 -30.94 -2.27 28.41
C ALA A 183 -30.81 -0.79 28.80
N ARG A 184 -30.32 -0.48 30.01
CA ARG A 184 -30.06 0.91 30.42
C ARG A 184 -28.88 1.55 29.69
N GLU A 185 -27.87 0.78 29.36
CA GLU A 185 -26.73 1.25 28.55
C GLU A 185 -27.18 1.59 27.13
N ASP A 186 -28.00 0.74 26.55
CA ASP A 186 -28.57 0.89 25.22
C ASP A 186 -29.65 1.99 25.14
N GLU A 187 -30.39 2.24 26.20
CA GLU A 187 -31.22 3.43 26.34
C GLU A 187 -30.39 4.72 26.22
N ARG A 188 -29.26 4.78 26.94
CA ARG A 188 -28.33 5.92 26.85
C ARG A 188 -27.67 6.00 25.46
N LEU A 189 -27.37 4.86 24.84
CA LEU A 189 -26.86 4.80 23.49
C LEU A 189 -27.86 5.41 22.49
N ALA A 190 -29.15 5.02 22.59
CA ALA A 190 -30.19 5.57 21.74
C ALA A 190 -30.28 7.10 21.83
N VAL A 191 -30.26 7.65 23.04
CA VAL A 191 -30.28 9.11 23.27
C VAL A 191 -29.03 9.77 22.70
N ARG A 192 -27.83 9.19 22.87
CA ARG A 192 -26.57 9.71 22.30
C ARG A 192 -26.64 9.75 20.77
N LEU A 193 -27.10 8.68 20.13
CA LEU A 193 -27.23 8.60 18.68
C LEU A 193 -28.25 9.62 18.15
N LEU A 194 -29.38 9.77 18.79
CA LEU A 194 -30.37 10.79 18.42
C LEU A 194 -29.80 12.21 18.54
N ARG A 195 -29.13 12.50 19.65
CA ARG A 195 -28.47 13.81 19.83
C ARG A 195 -27.38 14.08 18.81
N SER A 196 -26.67 13.05 18.37
CA SER A 196 -25.64 13.23 17.31
C SER A 196 -26.23 13.67 15.97
N LEU A 197 -27.47 13.34 15.68
CA LEU A 197 -28.19 13.79 14.49
C LEU A 197 -28.92 15.14 14.68
N GLY A 198 -28.85 15.74 15.89
CA GLY A 198 -29.46 17.03 16.18
C GLY A 198 -30.81 16.95 16.93
N TYR A 199 -31.20 15.80 17.42
CA TYR A 199 -32.44 15.64 18.26
C TYR A 199 -32.06 15.82 19.73
N TYR A 200 -31.83 17.04 20.18
CA TYR A 200 -31.37 17.32 21.57
C TYR A 200 -32.43 17.09 22.63
N ASP A 201 -33.73 17.17 22.29
CA ASP A 201 -34.86 16.82 23.15
C ASP A 201 -35.12 15.31 23.20
N ALA A 202 -34.25 14.49 22.58
CA ALA A 202 -34.49 13.06 22.53
C ALA A 202 -34.52 12.41 23.91
N THR A 203 -35.48 11.53 24.09
CA THR A 203 -35.63 10.70 25.27
C THR A 203 -35.69 9.23 24.87
N ALA A 204 -35.28 8.36 25.75
CA ALA A 204 -35.48 6.93 25.59
C ALA A 204 -35.90 6.31 26.93
N SER A 205 -36.51 5.15 26.87
CA SER A 205 -36.80 4.32 28.02
C SER A 205 -36.56 2.86 27.71
N SER A 206 -36.10 2.11 28.71
CA SER A 206 -35.90 0.68 28.60
C SER A 206 -36.87 -0.09 29.50
N ALA A 207 -37.35 -1.25 29.03
CA ALA A 207 -38.15 -2.18 29.82
C ALA A 207 -37.68 -3.61 29.55
N VAL A 208 -37.58 -4.40 30.60
CA VAL A 208 -37.28 -5.84 30.52
C VAL A 208 -38.42 -6.61 31.13
N GLU A 209 -39.11 -7.40 30.32
CA GLU A 209 -40.31 -8.13 30.72
C GLU A 209 -40.15 -9.61 30.34
N GLN A 210 -40.79 -10.49 31.14
CA GLN A 210 -40.86 -11.90 30.79
C GLN A 210 -41.92 -12.10 29.71
N ILE A 211 -41.57 -12.84 28.67
CA ILE A 211 -42.50 -13.18 27.59
C ILE A 211 -43.53 -14.18 28.16
N PRO A 212 -44.86 -13.92 28.05
CA PRO A 212 -45.88 -14.82 28.55
C PRO A 212 -45.69 -16.25 28.02
N ASN A 213 -45.76 -17.24 28.93
CA ASN A 213 -45.58 -18.66 28.64
C ASN A 213 -44.18 -19.03 28.07
N SER A 214 -43.14 -18.24 28.31
CA SER A 214 -41.76 -18.48 27.88
C SER A 214 -40.80 -18.24 29.05
N THR A 215 -39.62 -18.90 28.99
CA THR A 215 -38.48 -18.62 29.87
C THR A 215 -37.61 -17.46 29.35
N ARG A 216 -37.93 -16.92 28.15
CA ARG A 216 -37.17 -15.81 27.54
C ARG A 216 -37.66 -14.46 28.08
N LEU A 217 -36.75 -13.53 28.16
CA LEU A 217 -37.05 -12.13 28.43
C LEU A 217 -37.23 -11.35 27.13
N ARG A 218 -37.86 -10.20 27.21
CA ARG A 218 -37.89 -9.20 26.14
C ARG A 218 -37.35 -7.91 26.68
N ALA A 219 -36.25 -7.44 26.10
CA ALA A 219 -35.72 -6.11 26.33
C ALA A 219 -36.27 -5.16 25.27
N THR A 220 -37.00 -4.15 25.68
CA THR A 220 -37.62 -3.16 24.78
C THR A 220 -37.01 -1.81 25.03
N ILE A 221 -36.47 -1.20 23.97
CA ILE A 221 -36.00 0.18 23.98
C ILE A 221 -37.01 1.02 23.20
N ASN A 222 -37.59 2.02 23.84
CA ASN A 222 -38.49 2.98 23.21
C ASN A 222 -37.79 4.33 23.14
N ALA A 223 -37.39 4.75 21.95
CA ALA A 223 -36.75 6.03 21.70
C ALA A 223 -37.76 7.02 21.09
N THR A 224 -37.74 8.24 21.57
CA THR A 224 -38.53 9.36 21.04
C THR A 224 -37.58 10.44 20.60
N PRO A 225 -37.43 10.70 19.29
CA PRO A 225 -36.45 11.67 18.78
C PRO A 225 -36.69 13.11 19.26
N GLY A 226 -37.94 13.52 19.41
CA GLY A 226 -38.25 14.91 19.73
C GLY A 226 -38.10 15.83 18.50
N ARG A 227 -37.76 17.11 18.73
CA ARG A 227 -37.59 18.11 17.66
C ARG A 227 -36.18 18.06 17.07
N LEU A 228 -36.09 18.23 15.75
CA LEU A 228 -34.82 18.39 15.07
C LEU A 228 -34.33 19.83 15.19
N TYR A 229 -33.16 20.02 15.76
CA TYR A 229 -32.49 21.32 15.86
C TYR A 229 -31.76 21.64 14.56
N THR A 230 -31.93 22.87 14.08
CA THR A 230 -31.30 23.37 12.84
C THR A 230 -30.49 24.63 13.11
N LEU A 231 -29.49 24.90 12.28
CA LEU A 231 -28.64 26.08 12.43
C LEU A 231 -29.40 27.36 12.12
N SER A 232 -29.49 28.27 13.10
CA SER A 232 -30.06 29.63 12.93
C SER A 232 -29.01 30.62 12.40
N SER A 233 -27.74 30.42 12.76
CA SER A 233 -26.62 31.19 12.26
C SER A 233 -25.36 30.36 12.19
N VAL A 234 -24.48 30.71 11.27
CA VAL A 234 -23.12 30.14 11.13
C VAL A 234 -22.16 31.33 11.12
N THR A 235 -21.41 31.47 12.20
CA THR A 235 -20.45 32.56 12.39
C THR A 235 -19.03 31.99 12.48
N VAL A 236 -18.16 32.43 11.59
CA VAL A 236 -16.72 32.13 11.65
C VAL A 236 -15.99 33.35 12.20
N ARG A 237 -15.21 33.17 13.24
CA ARG A 237 -14.32 34.20 13.79
C ARG A 237 -12.90 33.87 13.38
N ALA A 238 -12.47 34.42 12.23
CA ALA A 238 -11.15 34.16 11.67
C ALA A 238 -10.42 35.45 11.31
N ASN A 239 -9.10 35.38 11.24
CA ASN A 239 -8.29 36.46 10.67
C ASN A 239 -8.58 36.60 9.17
N PRO A 240 -8.42 37.84 8.60
CA PRO A 240 -8.63 38.04 7.17
C PRO A 240 -7.76 37.10 6.31
N THR A 241 -8.39 36.44 5.34
CA THR A 241 -7.71 35.50 4.43
C THR A 241 -7.58 36.08 3.01
N THR A 242 -6.67 35.46 2.24
CA THR A 242 -6.54 35.72 0.79
C THR A 242 -6.66 34.35 0.05
N PRO A 243 -7.73 34.18 -0.77
CA PRO A 243 -8.85 35.09 -1.02
C PRO A 243 -9.73 35.32 0.22
N PRO A 244 -10.54 36.41 0.24
CA PRO A 244 -11.45 36.69 1.34
C PRO A 244 -12.44 35.55 1.61
N ASN A 245 -12.83 35.39 2.87
CA ASN A 245 -13.83 34.41 3.32
C ASN A 245 -13.44 32.95 2.98
N LEU A 246 -12.14 32.65 3.04
CA LEU A 246 -11.65 31.32 2.69
C LEU A 246 -12.13 30.26 3.68
N VAL A 247 -12.15 30.58 4.97
CA VAL A 247 -12.58 29.66 6.03
C VAL A 247 -14.06 29.30 5.84
N GLU A 248 -14.90 30.32 5.59
CA GLU A 248 -16.33 30.12 5.36
C GLU A 248 -16.61 29.27 4.10
N ARG A 249 -15.79 29.45 3.07
CA ARG A 249 -15.91 28.66 1.83
C ARG A 249 -15.52 27.20 2.01
N GLU A 250 -14.56 26.93 2.88
CA GLU A 250 -14.09 25.58 3.18
C GLU A 250 -14.85 24.94 4.36
N LEU A 251 -15.88 25.65 4.92
CA LEU A 251 -16.76 25.14 5.96
C LEU A 251 -18.16 24.85 5.35
N PRO A 252 -18.44 23.64 4.85
CA PRO A 252 -19.64 23.35 4.05
C PRO A 252 -20.90 23.12 4.90
N ILE A 253 -21.17 24.02 5.84
CA ILE A 253 -22.43 24.09 6.62
C ILE A 253 -23.15 25.40 6.38
N LYS A 254 -24.47 25.39 6.46
CA LYS A 254 -25.32 26.54 6.13
C LYS A 254 -26.43 26.71 7.16
N VAL A 255 -26.95 27.92 7.25
CA VAL A 255 -28.18 28.21 7.99
C VAL A 255 -29.32 27.32 7.49
N GLY A 256 -30.05 26.70 8.38
CA GLY A 256 -31.11 25.74 8.10
C GLY A 256 -30.66 24.27 8.04
N ASP A 257 -29.37 24.00 8.01
CA ASP A 257 -28.87 22.63 8.09
C ASP A 257 -29.15 22.03 9.47
N PRO A 258 -29.41 20.72 9.60
CA PRO A 258 -29.53 20.07 10.89
C PRO A 258 -28.21 20.13 11.66
N ILE A 259 -28.28 20.22 12.98
CA ILE A 259 -27.11 20.20 13.86
C ILE A 259 -26.63 18.76 14.03
N ASP A 260 -26.15 18.20 12.96
CA ASP A 260 -25.59 16.86 12.88
C ASP A 260 -24.11 16.89 13.27
N ALA A 261 -23.74 16.09 14.29
CA ALA A 261 -22.38 16.09 14.83
C ALA A 261 -21.32 15.64 13.79
N ALA A 262 -21.62 14.60 13.02
CA ALA A 262 -20.70 14.07 12.02
C ALA A 262 -20.48 15.09 10.88
N ARG A 263 -21.55 15.72 10.43
CA ARG A 263 -21.50 16.78 9.40
C ARG A 263 -20.70 17.98 9.86
N ILE A 264 -20.93 18.46 11.09
CA ILE A 264 -20.20 19.59 11.66
C ILE A 264 -18.72 19.25 11.84
N GLN A 265 -18.41 18.10 12.44
CA GLN A 265 -17.03 17.65 12.60
C GLN A 265 -16.33 17.46 11.25
N GLY A 266 -17.02 16.89 10.27
CA GLY A 266 -16.51 16.75 8.91
C GLY A 266 -16.23 18.09 8.25
N ALA A 267 -17.07 19.10 8.46
CA ALA A 267 -16.89 20.46 7.95
C ALA A 267 -15.66 21.15 8.60
N GLU A 268 -15.49 21.02 9.91
CA GLU A 268 -14.32 21.53 10.63
C GLU A 268 -13.04 20.82 10.22
N ALA A 269 -13.09 19.49 10.05
CA ALA A 269 -11.97 18.70 9.54
C ALA A 269 -11.58 19.14 8.11
N ASN A 270 -12.57 19.49 7.28
CA ASN A 270 -12.30 20.04 5.95
C ASN A 270 -11.53 21.36 6.03
N VAL A 271 -11.88 22.27 6.95
CA VAL A 271 -11.12 23.52 7.18
C VAL A 271 -9.67 23.19 7.56
N ARG A 272 -9.44 22.29 8.53
CA ARG A 272 -8.09 21.85 8.95
C ARG A 272 -7.29 21.25 7.81
N LEU A 273 -7.93 20.53 6.90
CA LEU A 273 -7.28 19.89 5.76
C LEU A 273 -7.00 20.88 4.62
N ARG A 274 -7.95 21.77 4.33
CA ARG A 274 -7.90 22.61 3.11
C ARG A 274 -7.06 23.86 3.27
N LEU A 275 -7.06 24.51 4.43
CA LEU A 275 -6.28 25.74 4.62
C LEU A 275 -4.77 25.54 4.44
N PRO A 276 -4.15 24.46 4.94
CA PRO A 276 -2.74 24.16 4.66
C PRO A 276 -2.44 23.89 3.19
N GLN A 277 -3.43 23.45 2.41
CA GLN A 277 -3.29 23.30 0.95
C GLN A 277 -3.36 24.63 0.21
N LEU A 278 -3.88 25.68 0.86
CA LEU A 278 -4.17 26.99 0.29
C LEU A 278 -3.28 28.11 0.86
N GLY A 279 -2.17 27.76 1.48
CA GLY A 279 -1.18 28.69 1.95
C GLY A 279 -1.20 29.00 3.43
N TYR A 280 -1.94 28.29 4.26
CA TYR A 280 -2.06 28.52 5.69
C TYR A 280 -1.59 27.32 6.53
N PRO A 281 -0.27 27.06 6.63
CA PRO A 281 0.26 25.86 7.31
C PRO A 281 0.02 25.83 8.82
N PHE A 282 -0.26 26.98 9.44
CA PHE A 282 -0.38 27.14 10.89
C PHE A 282 -1.83 27.35 11.33
N VAL A 283 -2.79 26.85 10.55
CA VAL A 283 -4.21 26.98 10.91
C VAL A 283 -4.51 26.18 12.17
N GLU A 284 -5.12 26.83 13.13
CA GLU A 284 -5.66 26.23 14.34
C GLU A 284 -7.19 26.46 14.37
N VAL A 285 -7.94 25.36 14.35
CA VAL A 285 -9.40 25.38 14.48
C VAL A 285 -9.71 25.15 15.95
N GLY A 286 -10.20 26.19 16.62
CA GLY A 286 -10.59 26.15 18.02
C GLY A 286 -11.86 25.34 18.30
N GLU A 287 -12.29 25.32 19.53
CA GLU A 287 -13.52 24.66 19.93
C GLU A 287 -14.74 25.45 19.43
N ARG A 288 -15.67 24.73 18.82
CA ARG A 288 -16.95 25.32 18.40
C ARG A 288 -17.84 25.63 19.61
N ASP A 289 -18.65 26.63 19.48
CA ASP A 289 -19.75 26.93 20.38
C ASP A 289 -21.09 26.81 19.63
N ILE A 290 -22.04 26.08 20.18
CA ILE A 290 -23.38 25.93 19.63
C ILE A 290 -24.40 26.29 20.74
N LEU A 291 -24.90 27.49 20.65
CA LEU A 291 -25.95 27.95 21.58
C LEU A 291 -27.30 27.47 21.07
N LEU A 292 -27.90 26.53 21.77
CA LEU A 292 -29.23 25.99 21.47
C LEU A 292 -30.31 26.93 22.04
N GLU A 293 -31.31 27.24 21.22
CA GLU A 293 -32.40 28.14 21.57
C GLU A 293 -33.75 27.54 21.14
N ASP A 294 -34.76 27.68 22.02
CA ASP A 294 -36.14 27.36 21.74
C ASP A 294 -36.92 28.63 21.39
N VAL A 295 -37.13 28.85 20.10
CA VAL A 295 -37.87 30.01 19.58
C VAL A 295 -39.29 29.56 19.15
N GLY A 296 -40.20 29.47 20.10
CA GLY A 296 -41.58 29.00 19.87
C GLY A 296 -41.61 27.55 19.36
N PRO A 297 -42.18 27.26 18.18
CA PRO A 297 -42.20 25.89 17.64
C PRO A 297 -40.88 25.45 17.01
N ARG A 298 -39.88 26.34 16.90
CA ARG A 298 -38.60 26.08 16.23
C ARG A 298 -37.53 25.74 17.28
N ALA A 299 -36.84 24.64 17.08
CA ALA A 299 -35.64 24.25 17.78
C ALA A 299 -34.45 24.67 16.91
N VAL A 300 -33.63 25.61 17.37
CA VAL A 300 -32.51 26.16 16.57
C VAL A 300 -31.25 26.26 17.40
N GLY A 301 -30.09 26.41 16.69
CA GLY A 301 -28.82 26.65 17.35
C GLY A 301 -27.96 27.63 16.58
N ALA A 302 -27.32 28.56 17.28
CA ALA A 302 -26.34 29.48 16.75
C ALA A 302 -24.96 28.86 16.83
N TYR A 303 -24.34 28.60 15.67
CA TYR A 303 -23.01 28.01 15.58
C TYR A 303 -21.94 29.10 15.46
N THR A 304 -20.89 29.01 16.26
CA THR A 304 -19.72 29.90 16.21
C THR A 304 -18.44 29.05 16.20
N LEU A 305 -17.56 29.30 15.23
CA LEU A 305 -16.26 28.63 15.12
C LEU A 305 -15.12 29.66 15.15
N PRO A 306 -14.26 29.66 16.18
CA PRO A 306 -13.04 30.43 16.16
C PRO A 306 -11.97 29.69 15.36
N VAL A 307 -11.29 30.41 14.45
CA VAL A 307 -10.21 29.85 13.64
C VAL A 307 -9.05 30.85 13.59
N ASP A 308 -7.90 30.45 14.12
CA ASP A 308 -6.66 31.18 13.86
C ASP A 308 -6.05 30.62 12.57
N THR A 309 -6.07 31.39 11.51
CA THR A 309 -5.51 30.96 10.23
C THR A 309 -4.00 30.97 10.19
N GLY A 310 -3.35 31.64 11.17
CA GLY A 310 -1.96 31.99 11.03
C GLY A 310 -1.66 32.87 9.82
N PRO A 311 -0.40 33.16 9.52
CA PRO A 311 -0.02 33.94 8.35
C PRO A 311 -0.13 33.14 7.08
N ARG A 312 -0.59 33.80 5.98
CA ARG A 312 -0.45 33.25 4.62
C ARG A 312 1.02 33.08 4.30
N SER A 313 1.43 31.90 3.88
CA SER A 313 2.84 31.50 3.84
C SER A 313 3.30 31.09 2.44
N SER A 314 4.58 31.31 2.16
CA SER A 314 5.31 30.80 1.00
C SER A 314 6.48 29.95 1.42
N PHE A 315 6.90 28.98 0.58
CA PHE A 315 8.05 28.14 0.85
C PHE A 315 9.34 28.95 0.98
N GLY A 316 10.08 28.71 2.04
CA GLY A 316 11.44 29.17 2.29
C GLY A 316 12.46 28.12 1.88
N VAL A 317 13.44 27.87 2.76
CA VAL A 317 14.53 26.91 2.54
C VAL A 317 14.33 25.65 3.39
N LEU A 318 15.02 24.56 3.01
CA LEU A 318 15.09 23.37 3.83
C LEU A 318 16.10 23.58 4.97
N ARG A 319 15.80 23.02 6.13
CA ARG A 319 16.69 22.92 7.28
C ARG A 319 16.74 21.48 7.75
N THR A 320 17.83 21.09 8.40
CA THR A 320 17.97 19.81 9.10
C THR A 320 18.73 20.01 10.40
N GLU A 321 18.50 19.15 11.36
CA GLU A 321 19.11 19.19 12.69
C GLU A 321 19.73 17.83 13.03
N GLY A 322 20.66 17.83 14.00
CA GLY A 322 21.30 16.62 14.52
C GLY A 322 22.37 16.04 13.58
N ASP A 323 22.49 14.71 13.54
CA ASP A 323 23.37 13.95 12.62
C ASP A 323 22.57 13.43 11.42
N PRO A 324 22.40 14.25 10.38
CA PRO A 324 21.50 13.92 9.29
C PRO A 324 22.07 12.80 8.40
N VAL A 325 21.21 11.93 7.90
CA VAL A 325 21.55 10.92 6.88
C VAL A 325 21.85 11.60 5.54
N PHE A 326 21.07 12.63 5.22
CA PHE A 326 21.27 13.48 4.04
C PHE A 326 21.62 14.91 4.47
N GLY A 327 22.72 15.43 3.95
CA GLY A 327 23.05 16.85 4.05
C GLY A 327 22.11 17.71 3.19
N LEU A 328 22.09 19.03 3.44
CA LEU A 328 21.22 20.00 2.75
C LEU A 328 21.37 19.96 1.22
N ASP A 329 22.57 19.78 0.71
CA ASP A 329 22.82 19.72 -0.75
C ASP A 329 22.02 18.59 -1.39
N HIS A 330 21.95 17.42 -0.74
CA HIS A 330 21.20 16.30 -1.25
C HIS A 330 19.71 16.44 -0.96
N LEU A 331 19.31 16.95 0.20
CA LEU A 331 17.91 17.23 0.50
C LEU A 331 17.27 18.19 -0.51
N ASN A 332 18.01 19.19 -0.99
CA ASN A 332 17.53 20.15 -1.99
C ASN A 332 17.29 19.53 -3.39
N VAL A 333 17.65 18.26 -3.61
CA VAL A 333 17.32 17.54 -4.84
C VAL A 333 15.85 17.08 -4.87
N PHE A 334 15.22 16.88 -3.69
CA PHE A 334 13.89 16.27 -3.56
C PHE A 334 12.70 17.20 -3.80
N PRO A 335 12.69 18.49 -3.39
CA PRO A 335 11.50 19.31 -3.52
C PRO A 335 10.99 19.44 -4.94
N ARG A 336 9.66 19.44 -5.11
CA ARG A 336 8.96 19.79 -6.34
C ARG A 336 8.36 21.21 -6.27
N PHE A 337 8.74 21.98 -5.28
CA PHE A 337 8.42 23.39 -5.10
C PHE A 337 9.71 24.21 -5.09
N ARG A 338 9.56 25.50 -5.28
CA ARG A 338 10.66 26.49 -5.23
C ARG A 338 10.44 27.45 -4.08
N PRO A 339 11.52 28.01 -3.48
CA PRO A 339 11.39 29.11 -2.54
C PRO A 339 10.59 30.25 -3.16
N GLY A 340 9.66 30.82 -2.37
CA GLY A 340 8.75 31.88 -2.83
C GLY A 340 7.43 31.40 -3.44
N GLU A 341 7.27 30.13 -3.80
CA GLU A 341 5.97 29.58 -4.21
C GLU A 341 5.03 29.52 -2.99
N LEU A 342 3.72 29.68 -3.23
CA LEU A 342 2.72 29.55 -2.17
C LEU A 342 2.82 28.17 -1.50
N TYR A 343 2.76 28.18 -0.16
CA TYR A 343 2.78 26.94 0.60
C TYR A 343 1.60 26.03 0.26
N ASP A 344 1.87 24.74 0.14
CA ASP A 344 0.89 23.69 -0.08
C ASP A 344 1.37 22.43 0.65
N VAL A 345 0.65 22.01 1.69
CA VAL A 345 1.00 20.85 2.52
C VAL A 345 1.18 19.56 1.71
N ARG A 346 0.42 19.40 0.60
CA ARG A 346 0.55 18.22 -0.28
C ARG A 346 1.95 18.09 -0.88
N ARG A 347 2.65 19.21 -1.12
CA ARG A 347 4.03 19.22 -1.61
C ARG A 347 5.03 18.92 -0.50
N THR A 348 4.70 19.30 0.74
CA THR A 348 5.46 18.94 1.94
C THR A 348 5.33 17.44 2.23
N ASP A 349 4.12 16.91 2.17
CA ASP A 349 3.86 15.47 2.32
C ASP A 349 4.55 14.65 1.22
N GLU A 350 4.50 15.13 -0.01
CA GLU A 350 5.18 14.49 -1.14
C GLU A 350 6.72 14.48 -0.95
N LEU A 351 7.30 15.55 -0.38
CA LEU A 351 8.71 15.57 -0.01
C LEU A 351 9.02 14.52 1.07
N ARG A 352 8.20 14.44 2.12
CA ARG A 352 8.34 13.43 3.17
C ARG A 352 8.26 12.03 2.58
N ASP A 353 7.23 11.74 1.78
CA ASP A 353 7.04 10.44 1.15
C ASP A 353 8.20 10.06 0.22
N ALA A 354 8.75 11.03 -0.50
CA ALA A 354 9.93 10.81 -1.33
C ALA A 354 11.17 10.44 -0.52
N LEU A 355 11.36 11.07 0.65
CA LEU A 355 12.46 10.73 1.57
C LEU A 355 12.25 9.33 2.16
N VAL A 356 11.05 9.02 2.64
CA VAL A 356 10.69 7.68 3.15
C VAL A 356 10.94 6.59 2.10
N ALA A 357 10.60 6.85 0.84
CA ALA A 357 10.80 5.91 -0.27
C ALA A 357 12.28 5.53 -0.53
N THR A 358 13.24 6.33 -0.01
CA THR A 358 14.67 5.96 -0.09
C THR A 358 15.03 4.75 0.79
N SER A 359 14.16 4.42 1.77
CA SER A 359 14.35 3.35 2.75
C SER A 359 15.65 3.47 3.55
N LEU A 360 16.13 4.69 3.78
CA LEU A 360 17.34 4.99 4.56
C LEU A 360 17.02 5.53 5.96
N PHE A 361 15.75 5.81 6.20
CA PHE A 361 15.25 6.37 7.44
C PHE A 361 14.34 5.38 8.17
N SER A 362 14.40 5.36 9.48
CA SER A 362 13.39 4.76 10.35
C SER A 362 12.20 5.72 10.53
N SER A 363 12.47 7.02 10.60
CA SER A 363 11.43 8.05 10.58
C SER A 363 11.92 9.32 9.87
N VAL A 364 10.98 10.03 9.25
CA VAL A 364 11.20 11.36 8.66
C VAL A 364 10.00 12.24 8.98
N ALA A 365 10.27 13.39 9.60
CA ALA A 365 9.29 14.46 9.77
C ALA A 365 9.70 15.65 8.92
N VAL A 366 8.72 16.31 8.27
CA VAL A 366 8.92 17.55 7.51
C VAL A 366 7.93 18.56 8.04
N GLU A 367 8.42 19.51 8.81
CA GLU A 367 7.60 20.44 9.56
C GLU A 367 7.80 21.88 9.07
N PRO A 368 6.73 22.66 8.88
CA PRO A 368 6.83 24.07 8.57
C PRO A 368 7.27 24.85 9.82
N VAL A 369 8.28 25.71 9.69
CA VAL A 369 8.78 26.56 10.75
C VAL A 369 8.67 28.02 10.34
N ARG A 370 8.04 28.83 11.19
CA ARG A 370 7.90 30.27 10.97
C ARG A 370 9.25 30.95 11.00
N THR A 371 9.45 31.87 10.08
CA THR A 371 10.73 32.62 10.00
C THR A 371 10.58 34.11 10.34
N GLY A 372 9.36 34.64 10.30
CA GLY A 372 9.07 36.06 10.39
C GLY A 372 9.56 36.88 9.18
N ARG A 373 10.14 36.24 8.17
CA ARG A 373 10.64 36.93 6.97
C ARG A 373 9.49 37.17 5.98
N PRO A 374 9.38 38.38 5.41
CA PRO A 374 8.39 38.63 4.38
C PRO A 374 8.70 37.81 3.11
N GLY A 375 7.66 37.24 2.51
CA GLY A 375 7.71 36.54 1.24
C GLY A 375 7.00 37.31 0.12
N PRO A 376 6.93 36.74 -1.09
CA PRO A 376 6.18 37.31 -2.20
C PRO A 376 4.69 37.46 -1.89
N ASP A 377 4.02 38.38 -2.54
CA ASP A 377 2.56 38.56 -2.50
C ASP A 377 1.97 38.71 -1.07
N GLY A 378 2.73 39.33 -0.15
CA GLY A 378 2.29 39.56 1.21
C GLY A 378 2.29 38.26 2.08
N THR A 379 3.00 37.23 1.68
CA THR A 379 3.16 36.00 2.47
C THR A 379 4.31 36.14 3.50
N GLU A 380 4.31 35.25 4.51
CA GLU A 380 5.48 34.99 5.36
C GLU A 380 6.25 33.80 4.77
N GLN A 381 7.58 33.88 4.69
CA GLN A 381 8.40 32.71 4.31
C GLN A 381 8.45 31.70 5.45
N VAL A 382 8.20 30.45 5.10
CA VAL A 382 8.21 29.30 6.03
C VAL A 382 9.30 28.34 5.60
N ASP A 383 10.30 28.13 6.45
CA ASP A 383 11.32 27.11 6.24
C ASP A 383 10.75 25.73 6.58
N LEU A 384 11.23 24.68 5.90
CA LEU A 384 10.84 23.31 6.21
C LEU A 384 11.97 22.63 7.00
N LEU A 385 11.70 22.28 8.24
CA LEU A 385 12.61 21.50 9.07
C LEU A 385 12.42 20.01 8.75
N VAL A 386 13.48 19.38 8.24
CA VAL A 386 13.51 17.94 7.94
C VAL A 386 14.26 17.24 9.08
N ARG A 387 13.52 16.58 9.95
CA ARG A 387 14.08 15.71 10.99
C ARG A 387 14.27 14.33 10.44
N GLN A 388 15.47 13.79 10.59
CA GLN A 388 15.90 12.54 9.97
C GLN A 388 16.37 11.58 11.06
N THR A 389 15.76 10.41 11.16
CA THR A 389 16.27 9.32 12.00
C THR A 389 16.77 8.19 11.12
N ARG A 390 18.04 7.80 11.31
CA ARG A 390 18.70 6.79 10.50
C ARG A 390 18.02 5.42 10.64
N GLY A 391 17.69 4.80 9.53
CA GLY A 391 17.16 3.46 9.44
C GLY A 391 18.23 2.40 9.12
N PRO A 392 17.86 1.12 9.05
CA PRO A 392 18.77 0.03 8.70
C PRO A 392 19.24 0.16 7.24
N ALA A 393 20.55 0.28 7.07
CA ALA A 393 21.15 0.45 5.75
C ALA A 393 21.27 -0.87 4.96
N ARG A 394 21.13 -2.02 5.61
CA ARG A 394 21.33 -3.35 5.00
C ARG A 394 20.01 -4.09 4.87
N SER A 395 19.87 -4.85 3.82
CA SER A 395 18.77 -5.81 3.66
C SER A 395 19.28 -7.09 2.99
N LEU A 396 18.64 -8.18 3.34
CA LEU A 396 18.80 -9.48 2.70
C LEU A 396 17.41 -9.92 2.25
N ASN A 397 17.27 -10.21 0.96
CA ASN A 397 16.05 -10.73 0.38
C ASN A 397 16.35 -12.12 -0.21
N ALA A 398 15.41 -13.03 -0.06
CA ALA A 398 15.45 -14.32 -0.71
C ALA A 398 14.11 -14.58 -1.39
N GLU A 399 14.16 -15.02 -2.62
CA GLU A 399 12.99 -15.33 -3.43
C GLU A 399 13.12 -16.74 -4.00
N GLY A 400 12.03 -17.48 -4.05
CA GLY A 400 11.95 -18.78 -4.68
C GLY A 400 10.71 -18.88 -5.54
N GLY A 401 10.82 -19.49 -6.71
CA GLY A 401 9.67 -19.65 -7.60
C GLY A 401 9.84 -20.78 -8.62
N TYR A 402 8.72 -21.09 -9.24
CA TYR A 402 8.63 -22.02 -10.36
C TYR A 402 7.86 -21.36 -11.49
N GLU A 403 8.37 -21.43 -12.70
CA GLU A 403 7.70 -20.96 -13.91
C GLU A 403 7.72 -22.08 -14.96
N THR A 404 6.55 -22.35 -15.55
CA THR A 404 6.45 -23.36 -16.61
C THR A 404 7.34 -22.99 -17.81
N GLY A 405 8.23 -23.89 -18.19
CA GLY A 405 9.21 -23.67 -19.27
C GLY A 405 10.55 -23.04 -18.79
N ARG A 406 10.63 -22.57 -17.53
CA ARG A 406 11.88 -22.08 -16.91
C ARG A 406 12.35 -22.91 -15.72
N GLY A 407 11.44 -23.70 -15.13
CA GLY A 407 11.74 -24.53 -13.99
C GLY A 407 11.81 -23.78 -12.66
N ILE A 408 12.56 -24.33 -11.70
CA ILE A 408 12.75 -23.76 -10.37
C ILE A 408 13.83 -22.67 -10.45
N ARG A 409 13.61 -21.56 -9.74
CA ARG A 409 14.57 -20.48 -9.57
C ARG A 409 14.59 -20.03 -8.12
N LEU A 410 15.79 -19.94 -7.55
CA LEU A 410 16.07 -19.34 -6.25
C LEU A 410 16.94 -18.11 -6.49
N GLN A 411 16.63 -17.03 -5.80
CA GLN A 411 17.39 -15.79 -5.88
C GLN A 411 17.66 -15.26 -4.48
N GLY A 412 18.90 -14.88 -4.21
CA GLY A 412 19.32 -14.20 -2.99
C GLY A 412 19.89 -12.83 -3.33
N GLN A 413 19.47 -11.79 -2.62
CA GLN A 413 19.98 -10.44 -2.79
C GLN A 413 20.41 -9.87 -1.45
N TRP A 414 21.65 -9.45 -1.36
CA TRP A 414 22.15 -8.60 -0.29
C TRP A 414 22.33 -7.18 -0.82
N GLN A 415 21.91 -6.20 -0.04
CA GLN A 415 22.05 -4.79 -0.39
C GLN A 415 22.49 -3.96 0.80
N HIS A 416 23.47 -3.07 0.58
CA HIS A 416 23.76 -1.96 1.46
C HIS A 416 23.32 -0.66 0.76
N ARG A 417 22.25 -0.03 1.25
CA ARG A 417 21.54 1.07 0.54
C ARG A 417 22.33 2.38 0.46
N ASN A 418 23.28 2.60 1.35
CA ASN A 418 24.06 3.87 1.42
C ASN A 418 25.52 3.61 1.75
N LEU A 419 26.15 2.63 1.07
CA LEU A 419 27.58 2.35 1.24
C LEU A 419 28.44 3.51 0.74
N PHE A 420 27.98 4.20 -0.29
CA PHE A 420 28.63 5.37 -0.91
C PHE A 420 27.68 6.58 -0.82
N PRO A 421 27.63 7.30 0.33
CA PRO A 421 26.72 8.43 0.52
C PRO A 421 26.87 9.53 -0.52
N PRO A 422 25.74 10.22 -0.85
CA PRO A 422 24.37 9.91 -0.53
C PRO A 422 23.76 8.88 -1.50
N GLU A 423 22.89 7.99 -1.01
CA GLU A 423 22.08 7.00 -1.77
C GLU A 423 22.89 6.06 -2.72
N GLY A 424 24.20 5.96 -2.53
CA GLY A 424 25.02 5.03 -3.28
C GLY A 424 24.92 3.62 -2.68
N ALA A 425 24.11 2.77 -3.29
CA ALA A 425 23.88 1.39 -2.87
C ALA A 425 24.86 0.43 -3.54
N LEU A 426 25.31 -0.57 -2.77
CA LEU A 426 25.95 -1.76 -3.31
C LEU A 426 24.97 -2.93 -3.21
N ILE A 427 24.77 -3.62 -4.33
CA ILE A 427 23.81 -4.73 -4.45
C ILE A 427 24.58 -5.94 -4.96
N VAL A 428 24.49 -7.04 -4.24
CA VAL A 428 24.99 -8.36 -4.67
C VAL A 428 23.78 -9.26 -4.84
N ASN A 429 23.62 -9.84 -6.01
CA ASN A 429 22.53 -10.72 -6.33
C ASN A 429 23.04 -12.04 -6.89
N GLY A 430 22.60 -13.16 -6.30
CA GLY A 430 22.87 -14.52 -6.75
C GLY A 430 21.60 -15.21 -7.21
N VAL A 431 21.66 -15.89 -8.34
CA VAL A 431 20.57 -16.68 -8.91
C VAL A 431 21.05 -18.12 -9.06
N ALA A 432 20.21 -19.07 -8.60
CA ALA A 432 20.39 -20.49 -8.79
C ALA A 432 19.06 -21.08 -9.28
N GLY A 433 19.04 -21.56 -10.49
CA GLY A 433 17.84 -22.14 -11.09
C GLY A 433 18.16 -23.28 -12.04
N THR A 434 17.14 -23.96 -12.50
CA THR A 434 17.24 -25.09 -13.42
C THR A 434 17.93 -24.68 -14.73
N LEU A 435 17.52 -23.53 -15.28
CA LEU A 435 17.98 -23.06 -16.58
C LEU A 435 18.92 -21.86 -16.49
N GLU A 436 19.07 -21.24 -15.31
CA GLU A 436 19.88 -20.02 -15.16
C GLU A 436 20.62 -20.06 -13.81
N GLN A 437 21.92 -19.79 -13.84
CA GLN A 437 22.74 -19.55 -12.65
C GLN A 437 23.56 -18.28 -12.89
N GLY A 438 23.70 -17.44 -11.86
CA GLY A 438 24.45 -16.21 -12.04
C GLY A 438 24.74 -15.45 -10.77
N LEU A 439 25.72 -14.55 -10.89
CA LEU A 439 26.10 -13.60 -9.86
C LEU A 439 26.18 -12.22 -10.47
N SER A 440 25.62 -11.21 -9.81
CA SER A 440 25.75 -9.83 -10.21
C SER A 440 26.15 -8.93 -9.04
N LEU A 441 26.96 -7.94 -9.35
CA LEU A 441 27.39 -6.86 -8.49
C LEU A 441 26.93 -5.55 -9.13
N ALA A 442 26.17 -4.74 -8.41
CA ALA A 442 25.72 -3.45 -8.93
C ALA A 442 25.96 -2.33 -7.91
N PHE A 443 26.52 -1.24 -8.38
CA PHE A 443 26.46 0.06 -7.75
C PHE A 443 25.25 0.80 -8.31
N ARG A 444 24.39 1.34 -7.43
CA ARG A 444 23.22 2.12 -7.83
C ARG A 444 23.12 3.38 -6.99
N ARG A 445 23.03 4.54 -7.62
CA ARG A 445 22.76 5.82 -6.97
C ARG A 445 21.44 6.37 -7.48
N GLN A 446 20.48 6.47 -6.58
CA GLN A 446 19.20 7.15 -6.83
C GLN A 446 19.36 8.65 -6.66
N ASN A 447 18.44 9.43 -7.21
CA ASN A 447 18.44 10.90 -7.13
C ASN A 447 19.80 11.56 -7.44
N ALA A 448 20.57 10.96 -8.35
CA ALA A 448 21.95 11.35 -8.67
C ALA A 448 22.03 12.78 -9.25
N GLY A 449 22.21 13.79 -8.39
CA GLY A 449 22.29 15.21 -8.72
C GLY A 449 20.98 15.82 -9.27
N ARG A 450 19.95 15.02 -9.49
CA ARG A 450 18.61 15.43 -9.89
C ARG A 450 17.61 14.38 -9.39
N ARG A 451 16.49 14.82 -8.90
CA ARG A 451 15.41 13.93 -8.45
C ARG A 451 15.01 12.93 -9.52
N ASP A 452 14.77 11.70 -9.09
CA ASP A 452 14.31 10.56 -9.91
C ASP A 452 15.29 10.12 -11.00
N ARG A 453 16.53 10.61 -10.99
CA ARG A 453 17.60 10.13 -11.87
C ARG A 453 18.39 9.04 -11.17
N THR A 454 18.38 7.85 -11.75
CA THR A 454 19.16 6.72 -11.25
C THR A 454 20.38 6.51 -12.14
N VAL A 455 21.55 6.37 -11.54
CA VAL A 455 22.80 5.93 -12.19
C VAL A 455 23.12 4.55 -11.64
N GLN A 456 23.36 3.60 -12.53
CA GLN A 456 23.68 2.22 -12.16
C GLN A 456 24.87 1.72 -12.97
N LEU A 457 25.81 1.07 -12.29
CA LEU A 457 26.91 0.30 -12.89
C LEU A 457 26.73 -1.15 -12.44
N THR A 458 26.82 -2.10 -13.39
CA THR A 458 26.59 -3.51 -13.11
C THR A 458 27.71 -4.35 -13.73
N ALA A 459 28.23 -5.30 -12.97
CA ALA A 459 29.05 -6.40 -13.45
C ALA A 459 28.31 -7.70 -13.15
N GLN A 460 28.12 -8.55 -14.18
CA GLN A 460 27.34 -9.77 -14.07
C GLN A 460 28.00 -10.91 -14.80
N ALA A 461 28.00 -12.09 -14.20
CA ALA A 461 28.36 -13.35 -14.83
C ALA A 461 27.19 -14.32 -14.68
N ASN A 462 26.71 -14.87 -15.78
CA ASN A 462 25.62 -15.83 -15.76
C ASN A 462 25.84 -16.98 -16.75
N ARG A 463 25.29 -18.16 -16.38
CA ARG A 463 25.14 -19.31 -17.25
C ARG A 463 23.65 -19.50 -17.52
N SER A 464 23.30 -19.63 -18.79
CA SER A 464 21.94 -19.96 -19.23
C SER A 464 21.97 -21.27 -20.01
N SER A 465 21.01 -22.17 -19.72
CA SER A 465 20.87 -23.47 -20.39
C SER A 465 19.40 -23.64 -20.75
N ILE A 466 19.02 -23.10 -21.90
CA ILE A 466 17.64 -23.16 -22.42
C ILE A 466 17.62 -23.92 -23.74
N ASP A 467 16.48 -24.39 -24.19
CA ASP A 467 16.36 -25.17 -25.43
C ASP A 467 16.98 -24.43 -26.62
N ALA A 468 16.84 -23.12 -26.69
CA ALA A 468 17.33 -22.32 -27.78
C ALA A 468 18.86 -22.27 -27.83
N PHE A 469 19.52 -22.13 -26.68
CA PHE A 469 21.00 -22.04 -26.58
C PHE A 469 21.49 -22.29 -25.16
N GLU A 470 22.74 -22.72 -25.06
CA GLU A 470 23.53 -22.65 -23.84
C GLU A 470 24.53 -21.51 -23.95
N ALA A 471 24.63 -20.70 -22.90
CA ALA A 471 25.55 -19.57 -22.89
C ALA A 471 26.23 -19.39 -21.53
N PHE A 472 27.48 -18.98 -21.56
CA PHE A 472 28.18 -18.36 -20.44
C PHE A 472 28.46 -16.92 -20.79
N THR A 473 27.90 -15.97 -20.06
CA THR A 473 27.91 -14.55 -20.40
C THR A 473 28.50 -13.74 -19.26
N PHE A 474 29.41 -12.84 -19.60
CA PHE A 474 29.88 -11.78 -18.71
C PHE A 474 29.44 -10.43 -19.28
N THR A 475 28.86 -9.57 -18.43
CA THR A 475 28.36 -8.25 -18.82
C THR A 475 28.86 -7.18 -17.87
N LEU A 476 29.41 -6.10 -18.48
CA LEU A 476 29.62 -4.83 -17.79
C LEU A 476 28.67 -3.79 -18.39
N ALA A 477 27.88 -3.15 -17.56
CA ALA A 477 26.86 -2.20 -17.99
C ALA A 477 26.85 -0.95 -17.14
N GLY A 478 26.67 0.20 -17.80
CA GLY A 478 26.38 1.48 -17.19
C GLY A 478 25.04 2.01 -17.70
N ARG A 479 24.15 2.44 -16.82
CA ARG A 479 22.80 2.92 -17.17
C ARG A 479 22.48 4.20 -16.42
N ILE A 480 21.82 5.13 -17.10
CA ILE A 480 21.16 6.29 -16.53
C ILE A 480 19.68 6.18 -16.86
N SER A 481 18.83 6.31 -15.87
CA SER A 481 17.38 6.20 -16.06
C SER A 481 16.59 7.22 -15.24
N SER A 482 15.36 7.48 -15.67
CA SER A 482 14.34 8.20 -14.93
C SER A 482 13.07 7.37 -15.00
N ASP A 483 12.86 6.55 -13.97
CA ASP A 483 11.76 5.59 -13.90
C ASP A 483 10.62 6.13 -13.02
N SER A 484 9.43 5.55 -13.13
CA SER A 484 8.33 5.77 -12.19
C SER A 484 8.69 5.17 -10.83
N THR A 485 8.19 5.80 -9.77
CA THR A 485 8.30 5.28 -8.41
C THR A 485 6.93 4.82 -7.91
N PRO A 486 6.82 4.00 -6.87
CA PRO A 486 5.54 3.58 -6.32
C PRO A 486 4.63 4.74 -5.90
N ILE A 487 5.22 5.86 -5.47
CA ILE A 487 4.52 7.07 -5.04
C ILE A 487 4.24 8.05 -6.18
N TRP A 488 4.87 7.87 -7.34
CA TRP A 488 4.75 8.78 -8.46
C TRP A 488 4.87 8.07 -9.81
N GLN A 489 3.74 7.80 -10.45
CA GLN A 489 3.69 7.31 -11.81
C GLN A 489 3.96 8.47 -12.79
N LYS A 490 5.07 8.37 -13.52
CA LYS A 490 5.43 9.37 -14.52
C LYS A 490 4.82 9.03 -15.86
N PRO A 491 4.24 10.02 -16.55
CA PRO A 491 3.72 9.80 -17.90
C PRO A 491 4.82 9.49 -18.92
N PHE A 492 6.07 9.88 -18.64
CA PHE A 492 7.21 9.60 -19.51
C PHE A 492 8.41 9.15 -18.68
N THR A 493 8.98 7.99 -19.04
CA THR A 493 10.20 7.44 -18.46
C THR A 493 11.21 7.14 -19.56
N TYR A 494 12.50 7.19 -19.21
CA TYR A 494 13.56 6.87 -20.15
C TYR A 494 14.76 6.21 -19.46
N ALA A 495 15.51 5.47 -20.24
CA ALA A 495 16.80 4.96 -19.84
C ALA A 495 17.75 4.91 -21.06
N PHE A 496 19.02 5.16 -20.80
CA PHE A 496 20.07 4.93 -21.79
C PHE A 496 21.34 4.47 -21.09
N GLY A 497 22.19 3.75 -21.82
CA GLY A 497 23.37 3.17 -21.23
C GLY A 497 24.39 2.72 -22.23
N ALA A 498 25.39 2.04 -21.72
CA ALA A 498 26.37 1.32 -22.50
C ALA A 498 26.62 -0.05 -21.87
N GLU A 499 26.80 -1.07 -22.70
CA GLU A 499 27.03 -2.45 -22.30
C GLU A 499 28.22 -3.04 -23.07
N LEU A 500 29.08 -3.78 -22.37
CA LEU A 500 30.09 -4.63 -22.91
C LEU A 500 29.79 -6.06 -22.49
N ILE A 501 29.60 -6.93 -23.47
CA ILE A 501 29.16 -8.30 -23.26
C ILE A 501 30.19 -9.24 -23.91
N GLY A 502 30.72 -10.14 -23.12
CA GLY A 502 31.50 -11.30 -23.60
C GLY A 502 30.67 -12.55 -23.37
N THR A 503 30.36 -13.29 -24.41
CA THR A 503 29.53 -14.49 -24.30
C THR A 503 30.08 -15.65 -25.10
N ASN A 504 30.04 -16.86 -24.53
CA ASN A 504 30.37 -18.11 -25.18
C ASN A 504 29.10 -18.93 -25.30
N GLU A 505 28.60 -19.09 -26.51
CA GLU A 505 27.28 -19.63 -26.79
C GLU A 505 27.31 -20.82 -27.72
N ASP A 506 26.35 -21.72 -27.55
CA ASP A 506 26.09 -22.84 -28.43
C ASP A 506 25.28 -22.35 -29.66
N VAL A 507 25.88 -22.43 -30.84
CA VAL A 507 25.31 -21.92 -32.10
C VAL A 507 25.22 -23.04 -33.12
N PHE A 508 24.07 -23.14 -33.80
CA PHE A 508 23.90 -24.09 -34.91
C PHE A 508 24.72 -23.64 -36.13
N ASP A 509 25.61 -24.51 -36.62
CA ASP A 509 26.43 -24.30 -37.80
C ASP A 509 25.81 -25.02 -39.02
N PHE A 510 25.11 -24.25 -39.87
CA PHE A 510 24.39 -24.80 -41.04
C PHE A 510 25.32 -25.48 -42.06
N ALA A 511 26.61 -25.06 -42.14
CA ALA A 511 27.56 -25.68 -43.05
C ALA A 511 28.02 -27.09 -42.62
N ARG A 512 27.96 -27.33 -41.28
CA ARG A 512 28.36 -28.63 -40.70
C ARG A 512 27.18 -29.44 -40.20
N ASN A 513 25.98 -28.86 -40.18
CA ASN A 513 24.76 -29.44 -39.65
C ASN A 513 24.89 -29.91 -38.18
N GLU A 514 25.63 -29.13 -37.37
CA GLU A 514 25.91 -29.44 -35.95
C GLU A 514 25.97 -28.16 -35.11
N ARG A 515 25.76 -28.29 -33.79
CA ARG A 515 25.99 -27.19 -32.85
C ARG A 515 27.44 -27.07 -32.45
N ARG A 516 27.92 -25.83 -32.34
CA ARG A 516 29.27 -25.51 -31.93
C ARG A 516 29.29 -24.32 -31.00
N ARG A 517 30.20 -24.38 -30.04
CA ARG A 517 30.44 -23.22 -29.17
C ARG A 517 31.21 -22.13 -29.93
N ARG A 518 30.69 -20.90 -29.80
CA ARG A 518 31.27 -19.70 -30.39
C ARG A 518 31.31 -18.58 -29.37
N THR A 519 32.41 -17.82 -29.38
CA THR A 519 32.58 -16.65 -28.49
C THR A 519 32.27 -15.38 -29.26
N PHE A 520 31.51 -14.49 -28.66
CA PHE A 520 31.15 -13.18 -29.17
C PHE A 520 31.55 -12.11 -28.16
N GLY A 521 32.14 -11.00 -28.64
CA GLY A 521 32.23 -9.74 -27.91
C GLY A 521 31.15 -8.79 -28.46
N ILE A 522 30.38 -8.16 -27.63
CA ILE A 522 29.32 -7.26 -28.07
C ILE A 522 29.44 -5.96 -27.29
N ALA A 523 29.45 -4.84 -28.02
CA ALA A 523 29.29 -3.51 -27.46
C ALA A 523 27.92 -2.99 -27.85
N ALA A 524 27.14 -2.47 -26.88
CA ALA A 524 25.78 -2.01 -27.08
C ALA A 524 25.54 -0.66 -26.42
N VAL A 525 24.68 0.16 -27.02
CA VAL A 525 24.19 1.43 -26.47
C VAL A 525 22.66 1.39 -26.40
N PRO A 526 22.08 0.68 -25.43
CA PRO A 526 20.63 0.57 -25.32
C PRO A 526 20.00 1.90 -24.90
N VAL A 527 18.93 2.28 -25.60
CA VAL A 527 18.06 3.41 -25.30
C VAL A 527 16.64 2.91 -25.19
N GLN A 528 15.96 3.29 -24.11
CA GLN A 528 14.57 2.98 -23.85
C GLN A 528 13.79 4.25 -23.57
N ALA A 529 12.60 4.34 -24.12
CA ALA A 529 11.62 5.37 -23.81
C ALA A 529 10.26 4.72 -23.60
N GLN A 530 9.50 5.18 -22.61
CA GLN A 530 8.14 4.71 -22.34
C GLN A 530 7.23 5.89 -22.11
N TRP A 531 6.09 5.87 -22.77
CA TRP A 531 4.98 6.78 -22.52
C TRP A 531 3.84 5.99 -21.90
N ASP A 532 3.51 6.31 -20.65
CA ASP A 532 2.52 5.60 -19.83
C ASP A 532 1.39 6.55 -19.43
N ARG A 533 0.19 6.22 -19.83
CA ARG A 533 -1.06 6.89 -19.50
C ARG A 533 -2.07 5.90 -18.90
N SER A 534 -1.58 4.79 -18.37
CA SER A 534 -2.41 3.87 -17.61
C SER A 534 -2.74 4.45 -16.24
N ASP A 535 -3.84 4.01 -15.67
CA ASP A 535 -4.33 4.40 -14.35
C ASP A 535 -3.57 3.72 -13.20
N ASP A 536 -2.99 2.54 -13.43
CA ASP A 536 -2.25 1.77 -12.45
C ASP A 536 -1.05 1.06 -13.11
N LEU A 537 0.07 0.93 -12.36
CA LEU A 537 1.28 0.29 -12.85
C LEU A 537 1.18 -1.24 -12.91
N LEU A 538 0.47 -1.85 -11.94
CA LEU A 538 0.44 -3.30 -11.73
C LEU A 538 -0.85 -3.95 -12.26
N ASN A 539 -1.97 -3.25 -12.17
CA ASN A 539 -3.27 -3.75 -12.59
C ASN A 539 -4.06 -2.69 -13.37
N PRO A 540 -3.56 -2.29 -14.55
CA PRO A 540 -4.17 -1.24 -15.35
C PRO A 540 -5.56 -1.64 -15.83
N THR A 541 -6.53 -0.71 -15.66
CA THR A 541 -7.91 -0.87 -16.10
C THR A 541 -8.28 0.09 -17.22
N ARG A 542 -7.54 1.20 -17.35
CA ARG A 542 -7.78 2.25 -18.35
C ARG A 542 -6.47 2.84 -18.85
N GLY A 543 -6.51 3.32 -20.10
CA GLY A 543 -5.39 4.05 -20.68
C GLY A 543 -4.51 3.20 -21.57
N PHE A 544 -3.28 3.64 -21.78
CA PHE A 544 -2.34 2.94 -22.66
C PHE A 544 -0.90 3.15 -22.24
N ARG A 545 -0.04 2.28 -22.74
CA ARG A 545 1.41 2.33 -22.53
C ARG A 545 2.11 2.03 -23.85
N ILE A 546 3.09 2.86 -24.24
CA ILE A 546 3.93 2.66 -25.42
C ILE A 546 5.37 2.62 -24.96
N ARG A 547 6.08 1.56 -25.29
CA ARG A 547 7.50 1.37 -24.98
C ARG A 547 8.30 1.16 -26.25
N ALA A 548 9.35 1.92 -26.42
CA ALA A 548 10.31 1.78 -27.50
C ALA A 548 11.70 1.46 -26.93
N ASN A 549 12.35 0.45 -27.49
CA ASN A 549 13.74 0.12 -27.19
C ASN A 549 14.52 0.15 -28.50
N VAL A 550 15.64 0.86 -28.52
CA VAL A 550 16.56 0.93 -29.66
C VAL A 550 17.96 0.73 -29.10
N SER A 551 18.68 -0.25 -29.64
CA SER A 551 20.03 -0.59 -29.21
C SER A 551 20.92 -0.70 -30.42
N PRO A 552 21.68 0.34 -30.78
CA PRO A 552 22.85 0.21 -31.64
C PRO A 552 23.86 -0.71 -30.96
N GLU A 553 24.32 -1.72 -31.68
CA GLU A 553 25.20 -2.77 -31.17
C GLU A 553 26.28 -3.09 -32.20
N ALA A 554 27.42 -3.59 -31.74
CA ALA A 554 28.48 -4.11 -32.61
C ALA A 554 28.95 -5.47 -32.06
N SER A 555 28.83 -6.50 -32.90
CA SER A 555 29.38 -7.83 -32.61
C SER A 555 30.82 -7.92 -33.10
N VAL A 556 31.72 -8.34 -32.21
CA VAL A 556 33.13 -8.53 -32.50
C VAL A 556 33.44 -10.02 -32.42
N ARG A 557 33.79 -10.61 -33.55
CA ARG A 557 34.16 -12.04 -33.63
C ARG A 557 35.31 -12.24 -34.63
N SER A 558 35.02 -12.16 -35.91
CA SER A 558 36.03 -12.20 -37.02
C SER A 558 36.10 -10.86 -37.74
N GLY A 559 35.81 -9.79 -37.06
CA GLY A 559 35.66 -8.41 -37.51
C GLY A 559 34.56 -7.72 -36.72
N VAL A 560 34.42 -6.40 -36.86
CA VAL A 560 33.36 -5.61 -36.23
C VAL A 560 32.15 -5.59 -37.14
N ARG A 561 31.02 -6.07 -36.64
CA ARG A 561 29.73 -6.12 -37.35
C ARG A 561 28.73 -5.22 -36.63
N PRO A 562 28.51 -3.97 -37.07
CA PRO A 562 27.52 -3.10 -36.50
C PRO A 562 26.09 -3.52 -36.90
N TYR A 563 25.14 -3.40 -35.96
CA TYR A 563 23.72 -3.64 -36.18
C TYR A 563 22.87 -2.82 -35.23
N VAL A 564 21.58 -2.77 -35.52
CA VAL A 564 20.63 -2.09 -34.64
C VAL A 564 19.53 -3.07 -34.27
N ARG A 565 19.31 -3.23 -32.97
CA ARG A 565 18.21 -4.02 -32.40
C ARG A 565 17.13 -3.10 -31.92
N THR A 566 15.89 -3.32 -32.37
CA THR A 566 14.73 -2.46 -32.03
C THR A 566 13.56 -3.27 -31.53
N MET A 567 12.79 -2.74 -30.58
CA MET A 567 11.55 -3.30 -30.12
C MET A 567 10.56 -2.18 -29.81
N LEU A 568 9.37 -2.26 -30.39
CA LEU A 568 8.24 -1.39 -30.07
C LEU A 568 7.12 -2.23 -29.46
N GLU A 569 6.59 -1.80 -28.33
CA GLU A 569 5.47 -2.43 -27.65
C GLU A 569 4.41 -1.39 -27.31
N GLY A 570 3.16 -1.70 -27.62
CA GLY A 570 2.00 -0.92 -27.20
C GLY A 570 1.02 -1.80 -26.44
N THR A 571 0.51 -1.31 -25.31
CA THR A 571 -0.59 -1.92 -24.57
C THR A 571 -1.71 -0.91 -24.38
N ALA A 572 -2.96 -1.36 -24.42
CA ALA A 572 -4.12 -0.51 -24.21
C ALA A 572 -5.15 -1.23 -23.34
N TYR A 573 -5.84 -0.46 -22.50
CA TYR A 573 -6.82 -0.96 -21.54
C TYR A 573 -8.08 -0.13 -21.62
N TYR A 574 -9.21 -0.81 -21.80
CA TYR A 574 -10.51 -0.19 -21.94
C TYR A 574 -11.54 -0.82 -21.00
N PRO A 575 -12.08 -0.09 -20.01
CA PRO A 575 -13.10 -0.61 -19.12
C PRO A 575 -14.46 -0.70 -19.84
N VAL A 576 -15.14 -1.83 -19.70
CA VAL A 576 -16.51 -2.07 -20.18
C VAL A 576 -17.40 -2.30 -18.98
N GLY A 577 -18.04 -1.23 -18.50
CA GLY A 577 -18.71 -1.21 -17.20
C GLY A 577 -17.71 -1.36 -16.04
N ASP A 578 -18.21 -1.77 -14.88
CA ASP A 578 -17.43 -1.77 -13.63
C ASP A 578 -16.61 -3.05 -13.40
N LYS A 579 -16.89 -4.10 -14.17
CA LYS A 579 -16.34 -5.44 -13.90
C LYS A 579 -15.50 -6.02 -15.02
N ILE A 580 -15.51 -5.42 -16.20
CA ILE A 580 -14.81 -5.95 -17.38
C ILE A 580 -13.79 -4.94 -17.88
N VAL A 581 -12.58 -5.41 -18.18
CA VAL A 581 -11.53 -4.65 -18.85
C VAL A 581 -11.10 -5.42 -20.09
N ILE A 582 -11.18 -4.78 -21.25
CA ILE A 582 -10.57 -5.28 -22.48
C ILE A 582 -9.14 -4.76 -22.53
N ALA A 583 -8.18 -5.68 -22.57
CA ALA A 583 -6.76 -5.37 -22.64
C ALA A 583 -6.14 -5.91 -23.92
N GLY A 584 -5.38 -5.07 -24.62
CA GLY A 584 -4.70 -5.45 -25.85
C GLY A 584 -3.22 -5.13 -25.80
N ARG A 585 -2.37 -5.98 -26.41
CA ARG A 585 -0.95 -5.76 -26.61
C ARG A 585 -0.57 -6.01 -28.06
N ALA A 586 0.29 -5.16 -28.59
CA ALA A 586 1.00 -5.37 -29.84
C ALA A 586 2.49 -5.13 -29.63
N ARG A 587 3.35 -6.03 -30.12
CA ARG A 587 4.81 -5.93 -30.01
C ARG A 587 5.44 -6.28 -31.35
N ALA A 588 6.42 -5.49 -31.78
CA ALA A 588 7.21 -5.73 -32.99
C ALA A 588 8.68 -5.46 -32.71
N GLY A 589 9.54 -6.37 -33.16
CA GLY A 589 10.98 -6.27 -33.02
C GLY A 589 11.68 -6.49 -34.36
N SER A 590 12.83 -5.83 -34.55
CA SER A 590 13.67 -5.94 -35.76
C SER A 590 15.15 -5.81 -35.41
N ILE A 591 16.00 -6.60 -36.09
CA ILE A 591 17.45 -6.52 -36.05
C ILE A 591 17.95 -6.28 -37.48
N LEU A 592 18.60 -5.13 -37.67
CA LEU A 592 19.08 -4.62 -38.96
C LEU A 592 20.59 -4.55 -39.00
N GLY A 593 21.21 -4.89 -40.11
CA GLY A 593 22.65 -4.68 -40.33
C GLY A 593 23.54 -5.91 -40.09
N ILE A 594 22.97 -7.04 -39.63
CA ILE A 594 23.71 -8.27 -39.37
C ILE A 594 22.90 -9.50 -39.80
N ASP A 595 23.59 -10.54 -40.28
CA ASP A 595 22.93 -11.81 -40.57
C ASP A 595 22.69 -12.63 -39.29
N ARG A 596 21.66 -13.46 -39.33
CA ARG A 596 21.26 -14.28 -38.15
C ARG A 596 22.45 -15.14 -37.65
N ASP A 597 23.22 -15.73 -38.54
CA ASP A 597 24.27 -16.69 -38.19
C ASP A 597 25.54 -16.02 -37.65
N GLU A 598 25.67 -14.71 -37.85
CA GLU A 598 26.68 -13.88 -37.23
C GLU A 598 26.25 -13.24 -35.90
N LEU A 599 24.97 -13.28 -35.62
CA LEU A 599 24.36 -12.74 -34.41
C LEU A 599 24.38 -13.81 -33.28
N ALA A 600 24.86 -13.44 -32.12
CA ALA A 600 24.80 -14.31 -30.94
C ALA A 600 23.35 -14.76 -30.66
N PRO A 601 23.09 -16.05 -30.43
CA PRO A 601 21.76 -16.58 -30.09
C PRO A 601 21.04 -15.76 -29.01
N SER A 602 21.72 -15.36 -27.95
CA SER A 602 21.15 -14.55 -26.85
C SER A 602 20.64 -13.16 -27.28
N ARG A 603 21.03 -12.68 -28.47
CA ARG A 603 20.58 -11.38 -29.01
C ARG A 603 19.47 -11.51 -30.04
N ARG A 604 19.07 -12.73 -30.43
CA ARG A 604 17.99 -12.99 -31.38
C ARG A 604 16.63 -12.84 -30.73
N TYR A 605 15.58 -12.81 -31.51
CA TYR A 605 14.21 -12.82 -31.05
C TYR A 605 13.64 -14.23 -31.03
N TYR A 606 12.93 -14.54 -29.94
CA TYR A 606 12.23 -15.80 -29.71
C TYR A 606 10.79 -15.49 -29.28
N GLY A 607 9.84 -16.32 -29.70
CA GLY A 607 8.44 -16.23 -29.32
C GLY A 607 7.96 -17.50 -28.63
N GLY A 608 6.78 -17.45 -28.00
CA GLY A 608 6.15 -18.55 -27.27
C GLY A 608 6.37 -18.48 -25.76
N GLY A 609 5.41 -18.99 -25.00
CA GLY A 609 5.41 -19.00 -23.54
C GLY A 609 4.47 -17.99 -22.91
N GLY A 610 4.37 -17.99 -21.58
CA GLY A 610 3.39 -17.23 -20.79
C GLY A 610 3.45 -15.71 -20.92
N GLY A 611 4.61 -15.15 -21.32
CA GLY A 611 4.80 -13.71 -21.56
C GLY A 611 4.83 -13.32 -23.04
N SER A 612 4.56 -14.26 -23.95
CA SER A 612 4.63 -14.11 -25.41
C SER A 612 3.31 -14.58 -26.02
N VAL A 613 3.31 -15.70 -26.73
CA VAL A 613 2.12 -16.35 -27.30
C VAL A 613 1.82 -17.59 -26.47
N ARG A 614 0.77 -17.54 -25.66
CA ARG A 614 0.33 -18.66 -24.82
C ARG A 614 -0.23 -19.79 -25.70
N GLY A 615 -0.09 -21.03 -25.23
CA GLY A 615 -0.40 -22.24 -25.99
C GLY A 615 0.84 -22.92 -26.56
N TYR A 616 1.95 -22.19 -26.69
CA TYR A 616 3.23 -22.72 -27.16
C TYR A 616 4.26 -22.76 -26.04
N GLY A 617 5.21 -23.70 -26.14
CA GLY A 617 6.31 -23.81 -25.20
C GLY A 617 7.20 -22.56 -25.17
N PHE A 618 7.94 -22.38 -24.07
CA PHE A 618 8.83 -21.24 -23.88
C PHE A 618 9.87 -21.18 -25.02
N GLN A 619 9.91 -20.04 -25.75
CA GLN A 619 10.79 -19.80 -26.90
C GLN A 619 10.61 -20.76 -28.09
N ARG A 620 9.56 -21.53 -28.17
CA ARG A 620 9.34 -22.53 -29.23
C ARG A 620 8.58 -21.99 -30.45
N LEU A 621 8.50 -20.69 -30.65
CA LEU A 621 8.01 -20.07 -31.89
C LEU A 621 9.17 -19.47 -32.67
N GLY A 622 9.17 -19.73 -33.99
CA GLY A 622 10.14 -19.17 -34.92
C GLY A 622 10.88 -20.22 -35.73
N PRO A 623 12.09 -19.87 -36.25
CA PRO A 623 12.95 -20.80 -36.96
C PRO A 623 13.53 -21.85 -36.01
N PHE A 624 13.59 -23.08 -36.52
CA PHE A 624 14.23 -24.23 -35.85
C PHE A 624 15.43 -24.71 -36.63
N GLU A 625 16.21 -25.57 -36.04
CA GLU A 625 17.22 -26.38 -36.70
C GLU A 625 16.54 -27.24 -37.79
N PRO A 626 17.29 -27.56 -38.86
CA PRO A 626 16.79 -28.49 -39.88
C PRO A 626 16.61 -29.91 -39.31
N VAL A 627 15.58 -30.63 -39.77
CA VAL A 627 15.32 -32.02 -39.34
C VAL A 627 16.53 -32.92 -39.53
N SER A 628 17.37 -32.64 -40.52
CA SER A 628 18.63 -33.38 -40.79
C SER A 628 19.69 -33.28 -39.67
N SER A 629 19.49 -32.41 -38.68
CA SER A 629 20.36 -32.32 -37.48
C SER A 629 19.99 -33.33 -36.39
N LEU A 630 18.80 -33.90 -36.46
CA LEU A 630 18.34 -34.91 -35.49
C LEU A 630 19.00 -36.28 -35.76
N VAL A 631 19.32 -36.96 -34.69
CA VAL A 631 19.81 -38.34 -34.72
C VAL A 631 18.58 -39.24 -34.52
N PRO A 632 18.31 -40.18 -35.42
CA PRO A 632 17.26 -41.16 -35.22
C PRO A 632 17.47 -41.93 -33.90
N ASP A 633 16.38 -42.29 -33.24
CA ASP A 633 16.41 -43.17 -32.07
C ASP A 633 16.84 -44.61 -32.40
N GLU A 634 16.84 -45.50 -31.41
CA GLU A 634 17.21 -46.91 -31.59
C GLU A 634 16.27 -47.68 -32.55
N GLU A 635 15.02 -47.13 -32.78
CA GLU A 635 14.02 -47.70 -33.70
C GLU A 635 14.09 -47.06 -35.10
N GLY A 636 14.95 -46.05 -35.32
CA GLY A 636 15.15 -45.33 -36.57
C GLY A 636 14.13 -44.20 -36.77
N GLU A 637 13.34 -43.84 -35.75
CA GLU A 637 12.37 -42.75 -35.79
C GLU A 637 13.05 -41.42 -35.44
N ILE A 638 12.59 -40.33 -36.04
CA ILE A 638 13.05 -38.97 -35.76
C ILE A 638 11.94 -38.22 -35.00
N ASP A 639 12.18 -37.89 -33.75
CA ASP A 639 11.23 -37.05 -33.01
C ASP A 639 11.45 -35.57 -33.33
N VAL A 640 10.52 -34.99 -34.06
CA VAL A 640 10.51 -33.56 -34.45
C VAL A 640 10.36 -32.64 -33.22
N ALA A 641 9.88 -33.16 -32.08
CA ALA A 641 9.78 -32.40 -30.84
C ALA A 641 11.18 -32.05 -30.26
N ASP A 642 12.22 -32.80 -30.62
CA ASP A 642 13.61 -32.55 -30.21
C ASP A 642 14.29 -31.42 -30.96
N LEU A 643 13.65 -30.87 -32.04
CA LEU A 643 14.18 -29.72 -32.75
C LEU A 643 14.31 -28.50 -31.81
N ARG A 644 15.50 -27.92 -31.81
CA ARG A 644 15.82 -26.75 -30.99
C ARG A 644 15.56 -25.46 -31.76
N PRO A 645 14.94 -24.45 -31.13
CA PRO A 645 14.74 -23.14 -31.76
C PRO A 645 16.07 -22.42 -31.93
N ILE A 646 16.24 -21.74 -33.05
CA ILE A 646 17.45 -20.97 -33.35
C ILE A 646 17.23 -19.45 -33.33
N GLY A 647 15.98 -19.02 -33.12
CA GLY A 647 15.59 -17.62 -33.05
C GLY A 647 15.65 -16.87 -34.37
N GLY A 648 15.04 -15.70 -34.37
CA GLY A 648 14.88 -14.85 -35.54
C GLY A 648 15.52 -13.47 -35.40
N ARG A 649 15.57 -12.72 -36.51
CA ARG A 649 15.97 -11.31 -36.54
C ARG A 649 14.79 -10.37 -36.36
N SER A 650 13.57 -10.86 -36.50
CA SER A 650 12.37 -10.06 -36.24
C SER A 650 11.30 -10.87 -35.53
N LEU A 651 10.37 -10.15 -34.92
CA LEU A 651 9.29 -10.69 -34.12
C LEU A 651 8.05 -9.79 -34.27
N ASN A 652 6.87 -10.40 -34.32
CA ASN A 652 5.63 -9.72 -33.98
C ASN A 652 4.78 -10.57 -33.05
N GLU A 653 4.08 -9.91 -32.14
CA GLU A 653 3.16 -10.54 -31.19
C GLU A 653 1.99 -9.63 -30.94
N PHE A 654 0.81 -10.25 -30.81
CA PHE A 654 -0.46 -9.62 -30.49
C PHE A 654 -1.13 -10.42 -29.39
N ALA A 655 -1.78 -9.76 -28.46
CA ALA A 655 -2.59 -10.40 -27.44
C ALA A 655 -3.84 -9.58 -27.16
N LEU A 656 -4.96 -10.26 -26.95
CA LEU A 656 -6.23 -9.67 -26.56
C LEU A 656 -6.81 -10.46 -25.39
N GLU A 657 -7.19 -9.76 -24.33
CA GLU A 657 -7.77 -10.31 -23.11
C GLU A 657 -9.07 -9.59 -22.77
N ALA A 658 -10.06 -10.35 -22.29
CA ALA A 658 -11.23 -9.81 -21.62
C ALA A 658 -11.16 -10.20 -20.14
N ARG A 659 -10.87 -9.22 -19.27
CA ARG A 659 -10.64 -9.42 -17.83
C ARG A 659 -11.95 -9.15 -17.08
N TYR A 660 -12.64 -10.21 -16.63
CA TYR A 660 -13.85 -10.10 -15.80
C TYR A 660 -13.48 -10.29 -14.34
N ARG A 661 -13.80 -9.30 -13.48
CA ARG A 661 -13.51 -9.31 -12.05
C ARG A 661 -14.78 -9.41 -11.20
N PHE A 662 -14.75 -10.29 -10.18
CA PHE A 662 -15.79 -10.45 -9.16
C PHE A 662 -15.13 -10.64 -7.78
N GLY A 663 -15.26 -9.63 -6.92
CA GLY A 663 -14.55 -9.58 -5.66
C GLY A 663 -13.02 -9.66 -5.86
N ASN A 664 -12.37 -10.57 -5.18
CA ASN A 664 -10.91 -10.81 -5.30
C ASN A 664 -10.56 -11.84 -6.38
N PHE A 665 -11.52 -12.30 -7.17
CA PHE A 665 -11.30 -13.26 -8.24
C PHE A 665 -11.53 -12.64 -9.61
N GLY A 666 -10.96 -13.26 -10.64
CA GLY A 666 -11.20 -12.89 -12.02
C GLY A 666 -11.05 -14.05 -12.98
N ILE A 667 -11.75 -13.95 -14.09
CA ILE A 667 -11.67 -14.88 -15.22
C ILE A 667 -11.25 -14.08 -16.45
N VAL A 668 -10.31 -14.61 -17.21
CA VAL A 668 -9.70 -13.92 -18.36
C VAL A 668 -9.61 -14.84 -19.55
N PRO A 669 -10.63 -14.90 -20.42
CA PRO A 669 -10.47 -15.46 -21.75
C PRO A 669 -9.49 -14.61 -22.56
N PHE A 670 -8.67 -15.25 -23.39
CA PHE A 670 -7.66 -14.58 -24.20
C PHE A 670 -7.40 -15.28 -25.52
N ILE A 671 -6.87 -14.51 -26.46
CA ILE A 671 -6.29 -14.97 -27.70
C ILE A 671 -4.99 -14.24 -27.95
N ASP A 672 -3.94 -15.00 -28.27
CA ASP A 672 -2.60 -14.49 -28.60
C ASP A 672 -2.25 -14.91 -30.03
N ALA A 673 -1.44 -14.09 -30.69
CA ALA A 673 -0.89 -14.39 -32.00
C ALA A 673 0.53 -13.87 -32.11
N GLY A 674 1.40 -14.57 -32.82
CA GLY A 674 2.76 -14.07 -33.07
C GLY A 674 3.67 -15.10 -33.69
N ASN A 675 4.84 -14.65 -34.08
CA ASN A 675 5.95 -15.50 -34.52
C ASN A 675 7.27 -14.71 -34.56
N SER A 676 8.39 -15.44 -34.61
CA SER A 676 9.69 -14.84 -34.92
C SER A 676 10.16 -15.31 -36.32
N TYR A 677 10.94 -14.46 -36.99
CA TYR A 677 11.28 -14.66 -38.40
C TYR A 677 12.79 -14.51 -38.62
N SER A 678 13.33 -15.31 -39.56
CA SER A 678 14.73 -15.19 -39.99
C SER A 678 15.02 -13.85 -40.70
N SER A 679 14.00 -13.24 -41.34
CA SER A 679 14.08 -11.91 -41.96
C SER A 679 14.25 -10.82 -40.91
N SER A 680 14.88 -9.69 -41.28
CA SER A 680 14.95 -8.51 -40.42
C SER A 680 13.60 -7.78 -40.27
N THR A 681 12.68 -7.99 -41.18
CA THR A 681 11.34 -7.36 -41.13
C THR A 681 10.32 -8.38 -40.65
N PRO A 682 9.49 -8.05 -39.65
CA PRO A 682 8.40 -8.91 -39.22
C PRO A 682 7.37 -9.10 -40.34
N ARG A 683 6.75 -10.25 -40.37
CA ARG A 683 5.74 -10.61 -41.38
C ARG A 683 4.41 -10.89 -40.66
N LEU A 684 3.28 -10.69 -41.36
CA LEU A 684 1.96 -11.10 -40.87
C LEU A 684 1.57 -12.50 -41.39
N SER A 685 2.40 -13.10 -42.28
CA SER A 685 2.28 -14.51 -42.65
C SER A 685 2.86 -15.41 -41.57
N ASP A 686 2.41 -16.66 -41.54
CA ASP A 686 2.89 -17.70 -40.60
C ASP A 686 2.70 -17.37 -39.12
N LEU A 687 1.70 -16.53 -38.79
CA LEU A 687 1.31 -16.29 -37.45
C LEU A 687 0.83 -17.56 -36.75
N ARG A 688 1.30 -17.78 -35.53
CA ARG A 688 0.85 -18.83 -34.63
C ARG A 688 -0.14 -18.26 -33.65
N PHE A 689 -1.26 -18.93 -33.48
CA PHE A 689 -2.36 -18.51 -32.65
C PHE A 689 -2.49 -19.44 -31.46
N GLY A 690 -2.69 -18.85 -30.28
CA GLY A 690 -3.02 -19.55 -29.05
C GLY A 690 -4.23 -18.93 -28.39
N ALA A 691 -5.11 -19.75 -27.85
CA ALA A 691 -6.29 -19.30 -27.12
C ALA A 691 -6.39 -20.02 -25.78
N GLY A 692 -7.04 -19.37 -24.82
CA GLY A 692 -7.16 -19.96 -23.49
C GLY A 692 -8.02 -19.17 -22.55
N ILE A 693 -8.04 -19.65 -21.32
CA ILE A 693 -8.73 -19.01 -20.21
C ILE A 693 -7.80 -18.96 -19.01
N GLY A 694 -7.82 -17.85 -18.29
CA GLY A 694 -7.03 -17.64 -17.08
C GLY A 694 -7.90 -17.37 -15.88
N ALA A 695 -7.47 -17.87 -14.71
CA ALA A 695 -7.97 -17.49 -13.41
C ALA A 695 -7.03 -16.44 -12.79
N ARG A 696 -7.59 -15.50 -12.04
CA ARG A 696 -6.87 -14.46 -11.31
C ARG A 696 -7.34 -14.46 -9.87
N TYR A 697 -6.39 -14.26 -8.96
CA TYR A 697 -6.67 -13.93 -7.56
C TYR A 697 -5.94 -12.63 -7.23
N TYR A 698 -6.70 -11.56 -6.99
CA TYR A 698 -6.16 -10.22 -6.77
C TYR A 698 -5.67 -10.06 -5.34
N THR A 699 -4.40 -9.78 -5.18
CA THR A 699 -3.73 -9.50 -3.90
C THR A 699 -3.22 -8.07 -3.88
N ASN A 700 -2.77 -7.59 -2.71
CA ASN A 700 -2.22 -6.24 -2.56
C ASN A 700 -0.89 -6.02 -3.33
N PHE A 701 -0.20 -7.10 -3.70
CA PHE A 701 1.05 -7.06 -4.46
C PHE A 701 0.88 -7.46 -5.94
N GLY A 702 -0.36 -7.58 -6.41
CA GLY A 702 -0.71 -7.93 -7.78
C GLY A 702 -1.51 -9.23 -7.86
N PRO A 703 -2.12 -9.52 -9.02
CA PRO A 703 -2.90 -10.73 -9.21
C PRO A 703 -2.02 -11.97 -9.34
N LEU A 704 -2.36 -13.06 -8.65
CA LEU A 704 -1.90 -14.39 -8.96
C LEU A 704 -2.61 -14.87 -10.22
N ARG A 705 -1.87 -15.43 -11.15
CA ARG A 705 -2.36 -15.83 -12.48
C ARG A 705 -2.14 -17.32 -12.72
N ILE A 706 -3.19 -18.00 -13.19
CA ILE A 706 -3.15 -19.36 -13.71
C ILE A 706 -3.84 -19.35 -15.05
N ASP A 707 -3.10 -19.59 -16.14
CA ASP A 707 -3.63 -19.62 -17.51
C ASP A 707 -3.51 -21.03 -18.09
N VAL A 708 -4.58 -21.51 -18.70
CA VAL A 708 -4.59 -22.72 -19.51
C VAL A 708 -4.82 -22.31 -20.96
N ALA A 709 -3.96 -22.76 -21.84
CA ALA A 709 -3.99 -22.38 -23.26
C ALA A 709 -3.75 -23.58 -24.18
N THR A 710 -4.29 -23.47 -25.39
CA THR A 710 -4.09 -24.42 -26.48
C THR A 710 -3.59 -23.68 -27.71
N PRO A 711 -2.67 -24.26 -28.50
CA PRO A 711 -2.33 -23.76 -29.83
C PRO A 711 -3.47 -24.03 -30.78
N LEU A 712 -3.86 -23.03 -31.59
CA LEU A 712 -4.92 -23.18 -32.60
C LEU A 712 -4.38 -23.71 -33.93
N ASN A 713 -3.11 -23.51 -34.22
CA ASN A 713 -2.41 -24.01 -35.40
C ASN A 713 -1.05 -24.60 -35.01
N PRO A 714 -1.05 -25.74 -34.27
CA PRO A 714 0.17 -26.37 -33.77
C PRO A 714 1.06 -26.87 -34.91
N ARG A 715 2.35 -26.99 -34.63
CA ARG A 715 3.30 -27.78 -35.40
C ARG A 715 3.37 -29.18 -34.82
N GLU A 716 3.92 -30.10 -35.57
CA GLU A 716 4.32 -31.39 -35.04
C GLU A 716 5.34 -31.18 -33.91
N GLY A 717 5.15 -31.86 -32.77
CA GLY A 717 5.94 -31.68 -31.54
C GLY A 717 5.44 -30.58 -30.63
N ASP A 718 4.46 -29.75 -30.99
CA ASP A 718 3.89 -28.79 -30.05
C ASP A 718 2.92 -29.46 -29.04
N SER A 719 2.99 -29.08 -27.78
CA SER A 719 2.06 -29.54 -26.75
C SER A 719 0.63 -29.08 -27.04
N ARG A 720 -0.35 -29.94 -26.83
CA ARG A 720 -1.78 -29.61 -27.07
C ARG A 720 -2.35 -28.66 -26.01
N ILE A 721 -1.81 -28.68 -24.81
CA ILE A 721 -2.26 -27.86 -23.68
C ILE A 721 -1.01 -27.34 -22.95
N ALA A 722 -1.01 -26.05 -22.65
CA ALA A 722 0.02 -25.38 -21.87
C ALA A 722 -0.59 -24.73 -20.63
N LEU A 723 0.06 -24.91 -19.49
CA LEU A 723 -0.30 -24.31 -18.20
C LEU A 723 0.77 -23.27 -17.82
N TYR A 724 0.31 -22.06 -17.46
CA TYR A 724 1.20 -20.98 -17.00
C TYR A 724 0.74 -20.49 -15.64
N ILE A 725 1.67 -20.39 -14.71
CA ILE A 725 1.43 -19.88 -13.37
C ILE A 725 2.42 -18.72 -13.14
N SER A 726 1.91 -17.54 -12.74
CA SER A 726 2.75 -16.37 -12.49
C SER A 726 2.05 -15.32 -11.61
N ILE A 727 2.78 -14.32 -11.16
CA ILE A 727 2.25 -13.13 -10.48
C ILE A 727 2.22 -11.95 -11.48
N GLY A 728 1.20 -11.11 -11.39
CA GLY A 728 0.98 -9.99 -12.29
C GLY A 728 0.05 -10.32 -13.46
N GLN A 729 -0.33 -9.28 -14.21
CA GLN A 729 -1.05 -9.44 -15.47
C GLN A 729 -0.11 -9.95 -16.56
N ALA A 730 -0.66 -10.45 -17.66
CA ALA A 730 0.15 -10.91 -18.80
C ALA A 730 0.92 -9.75 -19.49
N PHE A 731 0.34 -8.52 -19.40
CA PHE A 731 0.91 -7.27 -19.89
C PHE A 731 0.22 -6.06 -19.29
#